data_b08e7c3dd28f866bae7a1e4c07806dbf
#
_entry.id   b08e7c3dd28f866bae7a1e4c07806dbf
#
_cell.length_a   1.000
_cell.length_b   1.000
_cell.length_c   1.000
_cell.angle_alpha   90.00
_cell.angle_beta   90.00
_cell.angle_gamma   90.00
#
_symmetry.space_group_name_H-M   'P 1'
#
loop_
_entity.id
_entity.type
_entity.pdbx_description
1 polymer ?
#
loop_
_entity_poly.entity_id
_entity_poly.type
_entity_poly.pdbx_seq_one_letter_code
_entity_poly.pdbx_strand_id
1 'polypeptide(L)'
;MIGLEYAVFWCVSLAAGVPLGLALFGRRHPASWIAGGILGYALTALAIWLPIAIGHPSGPAFDVAWLALAAIALLLGSDWGQTRVRHGSDPGPEGRRFPLVVLPRWSRRDTKALLCVLLLALLIAVPPLARAGAADASGNRLYRAYFTADFVWHEALTAELAKFASPPRNPYLAHRPIHYYWTYFLLPAAATATLPGGREHVETLLKVNAVGTALLFVSAIFLFAWTVVPRAWPVAAGVAMAIVSSSAEGAYALWRFSRRGVPLAEVRNLNIDALSNWWPPNGLRIDGLPRCFWWVPQHSMAYALGLIALAVTTAAGSGAPLAAIVIAGLALAGAAMMNPFVGGVFSLVWGLAVVVDAARSGDVLRRVLRHAVAAVPVALAILWCVGNQMVEGAGGALQFGWLGEARNGPVWTLLLSLGPVLVAALVGLLACLPPEGNRPLAPALLAFVGLLLMYFVRLDVDRAWVGFRAGQIFLVAAPALIACGLSAAGTWRRVSIAVAIVGAAIGAPTTIIDTYNAQDITNFAQSPNGPWTVTVTAEEQQGLDWLRRETPADAIVQMDPLARERSTWSLIPSLAQRRMAAGRPISLLGGTQNDSEYGERSARVKTMYATPDAQAAWDTARALRIDYIWIDRTERGAYPSGMAKFDADAGRFASVFRNNEVSIYRVR
;
A
#
# COMPACT_ATOMS: atom_id res chain seq x y z
N MET A 1 16.01 -17.23 9.31
CA MET A 1 16.21 -18.04 8.08
C MET A 1 15.15 -17.72 7.05
N ILE A 2 13.87 -17.93 7.32
CA ILE A 2 12.76 -17.70 6.35
C ILE A 2 12.68 -16.28 5.75
N GLY A 3 13.02 -15.24 6.53
CA GLY A 3 13.05 -13.87 6.00
C GLY A 3 14.10 -13.68 4.91
N LEU A 4 15.25 -14.35 5.00
CA LEU A 4 16.28 -14.33 3.98
C LEU A 4 15.86 -15.14 2.75
N GLU A 5 15.28 -16.31 2.97
CA GLU A 5 14.73 -17.15 1.89
C GLU A 5 13.68 -16.38 1.10
N TYR A 6 12.78 -15.71 1.79
CA TYR A 6 11.78 -14.86 1.14
C TYR A 6 12.40 -13.66 0.42
N ALA A 7 13.42 -13.03 0.99
CA ALA A 7 14.11 -11.93 0.32
C ALA A 7 14.76 -12.40 -1.00
N VAL A 8 15.34 -13.60 -1.02
CA VAL A 8 15.87 -14.21 -2.26
C VAL A 8 14.74 -14.50 -3.25
N PHE A 9 13.67 -15.16 -2.80
CA PHE A 9 12.48 -15.43 -3.62
C PHE A 9 11.92 -14.13 -4.20
N TRP A 10 11.80 -13.09 -3.39
CA TRP A 10 11.34 -11.77 -3.80
C TRP A 10 12.25 -11.15 -4.87
N CYS A 11 13.58 -11.17 -4.68
CA CYS A 11 14.52 -10.67 -5.67
C CYS A 11 14.44 -11.43 -7.00
N VAL A 12 14.33 -12.77 -6.96
CA VAL A 12 14.16 -13.60 -8.15
C VAL A 12 12.86 -13.26 -8.87
N SER A 13 11.77 -13.07 -8.12
CA SER A 13 10.46 -12.72 -8.65
C SER A 13 10.49 -11.43 -9.48
N LEU A 14 11.32 -10.46 -9.12
CA LEU A 14 11.45 -9.22 -9.87
C LEU A 14 12.11 -9.40 -11.24
N ALA A 15 12.83 -10.49 -11.46
CA ALA A 15 13.59 -10.73 -12.70
C ALA A 15 12.71 -10.85 -13.95
N ALA A 16 11.43 -11.25 -13.80
CA ALA A 16 10.49 -11.36 -14.93
C ALA A 16 10.29 -10.04 -15.70
N GLY A 17 10.40 -8.90 -15.03
CA GLY A 17 10.23 -7.59 -15.68
C GLY A 17 11.53 -6.97 -16.21
N VAL A 18 12.69 -7.53 -15.85
CA VAL A 18 13.99 -6.96 -16.26
C VAL A 18 14.11 -6.82 -17.78
N PRO A 19 13.69 -7.77 -18.64
CA PRO A 19 13.75 -7.59 -20.09
C PRO A 19 13.02 -6.36 -20.59
N LEU A 20 11.85 -6.03 -20.02
CA LEU A 20 11.08 -4.85 -20.38
C LEU A 20 11.78 -3.55 -19.94
N GLY A 21 12.38 -3.55 -18.74
CA GLY A 21 13.20 -2.44 -18.28
C GLY A 21 14.42 -2.21 -19.16
N LEU A 22 15.11 -3.28 -19.56
CA LEU A 22 16.26 -3.21 -20.47
C LEU A 22 15.88 -2.71 -21.86
N ALA A 23 14.71 -3.09 -22.36
CA ALA A 23 14.17 -2.56 -23.62
C ALA A 23 13.87 -1.07 -23.51
N LEU A 24 13.24 -0.63 -22.41
CA LEU A 24 12.92 0.78 -22.20
C LEU A 24 14.16 1.67 -22.18
N PHE A 25 15.11 1.40 -21.30
CA PHE A 25 16.17 2.34 -20.95
C PHE A 25 17.59 1.85 -21.28
N GLY A 26 17.72 0.65 -21.86
CA GLY A 26 19.00 0.07 -22.32
C GLY A 26 19.78 -0.64 -21.19
N ARG A 27 20.63 -1.59 -21.61
CA ARG A 27 21.34 -2.51 -20.69
C ARG A 27 22.27 -1.87 -19.67
N ARG A 28 22.81 -0.69 -19.96
CA ARG A 28 23.81 -0.02 -19.12
C ARG A 28 23.22 1.04 -18.20
N HIS A 29 21.94 1.34 -18.30
CA HIS A 29 21.31 2.41 -17.53
C HIS A 29 20.63 1.83 -16.28
N PRO A 30 20.90 2.34 -15.06
CA PRO A 30 20.27 1.86 -13.82
C PRO A 30 18.74 1.93 -13.81
N ALA A 31 18.14 2.90 -14.52
CA ALA A 31 16.69 2.98 -14.70
C ALA A 31 16.06 1.69 -15.22
N SER A 32 16.81 0.91 -16.01
CA SER A 32 16.34 -0.38 -16.55
C SER A 32 16.07 -1.39 -15.44
N TRP A 33 16.93 -1.45 -14.44
CA TRP A 33 16.82 -2.35 -13.31
C TRP A 33 15.69 -1.91 -12.36
N ILE A 34 15.56 -0.59 -12.14
CA ILE A 34 14.49 -0.03 -11.33
C ILE A 34 13.13 -0.32 -11.99
N ALA A 35 12.96 0.04 -13.26
CA ALA A 35 11.72 -0.20 -14.00
C ALA A 35 11.43 -1.70 -14.14
N GLY A 36 12.48 -2.49 -14.45
CA GLY A 36 12.38 -3.93 -14.58
C GLY A 36 11.92 -4.61 -13.29
N GLY A 37 12.47 -4.24 -12.15
CA GLY A 37 12.06 -4.77 -10.86
C GLY A 37 10.60 -4.44 -10.52
N ILE A 38 10.18 -3.19 -10.76
CA ILE A 38 8.80 -2.74 -10.50
C ILE A 38 7.80 -3.47 -11.42
N LEU A 39 8.10 -3.59 -12.72
CA LEU A 39 7.28 -4.36 -13.67
C LEU A 39 7.29 -5.85 -13.33
N GLY A 40 8.43 -6.38 -12.87
CA GLY A 40 8.59 -7.76 -12.47
C GLY A 40 7.68 -8.15 -11.31
N TYR A 41 7.49 -7.27 -10.34
CA TYR A 41 6.55 -7.51 -9.25
C TYR A 41 5.11 -7.71 -9.78
N ALA A 42 4.65 -6.84 -10.68
CA ALA A 42 3.32 -6.96 -11.27
C ALA A 42 3.17 -8.22 -12.14
N LEU A 43 4.17 -8.55 -12.94
CA LEU A 43 4.18 -9.77 -13.78
C LEU A 43 4.17 -11.03 -12.91
N THR A 44 4.91 -11.05 -11.81
CA THR A 44 4.92 -12.20 -10.89
C THR A 44 3.58 -12.35 -10.16
N ALA A 45 2.95 -11.26 -9.75
CA ALA A 45 1.59 -11.33 -9.19
C ALA A 45 0.60 -11.94 -10.20
N LEU A 46 0.69 -11.57 -11.48
CA LEU A 46 -0.11 -12.16 -12.55
C LEU A 46 0.23 -13.64 -12.75
N ALA A 47 1.51 -14.02 -12.72
CA ALA A 47 1.95 -15.41 -12.84
C ALA A 47 1.40 -16.32 -11.74
N ILE A 48 1.30 -15.80 -10.51
CA ILE A 48 0.70 -16.53 -9.39
C ILE A 48 -0.82 -16.64 -9.57
N TRP A 49 -1.48 -15.58 -10.02
CA TRP A 49 -2.92 -15.58 -10.19
C TRP A 49 -3.41 -16.52 -11.32
N LEU A 50 -2.68 -16.63 -12.43
CA LEU A 50 -3.10 -17.44 -13.59
C LEU A 50 -3.43 -18.89 -13.23
N PRO A 51 -2.57 -19.67 -12.56
CA PRO A 51 -2.89 -21.02 -12.12
C PRO A 51 -4.06 -21.10 -11.13
N ILE A 52 -4.22 -20.09 -10.28
CA ILE A 52 -5.37 -20.01 -9.35
C ILE A 52 -6.67 -19.87 -10.14
N ALA A 53 -6.69 -18.99 -11.14
CA ALA A 53 -7.87 -18.73 -11.96
C ALA A 53 -8.34 -19.96 -12.77
N ILE A 54 -7.41 -20.82 -13.20
CA ILE A 54 -7.74 -22.05 -13.91
C ILE A 54 -7.94 -23.27 -13.00
N GLY A 55 -7.91 -23.07 -11.67
CA GLY A 55 -8.17 -24.11 -10.67
C GLY A 55 -7.02 -25.11 -10.42
N HIS A 56 -5.80 -24.77 -10.83
CA HIS A 56 -4.61 -25.64 -10.65
C HIS A 56 -3.47 -24.94 -9.90
N PRO A 57 -3.71 -24.37 -8.69
CA PRO A 57 -2.69 -23.68 -7.93
C PRO A 57 -1.68 -24.67 -7.33
N SER A 58 -0.43 -24.57 -7.76
CA SER A 58 0.69 -25.34 -7.19
C SER A 58 2.00 -24.59 -7.42
N GLY A 59 3.03 -24.87 -6.62
CA GLY A 59 4.36 -24.28 -6.82
C GLY A 59 4.86 -24.46 -8.25
N PRO A 60 4.92 -25.67 -8.81
CA PRO A 60 5.33 -25.88 -10.19
C PRO A 60 4.47 -25.13 -11.23
N ALA A 61 3.16 -25.00 -11.01
CA ALA A 61 2.29 -24.23 -11.91
C ALA A 61 2.60 -22.72 -11.87
N PHE A 62 2.92 -22.19 -10.70
CA PHE A 62 3.39 -20.80 -10.56
C PHE A 62 4.73 -20.59 -11.27
N ASP A 63 5.67 -21.51 -11.14
CA ASP A 63 6.97 -21.46 -11.80
C ASP A 63 6.82 -21.49 -13.34
N VAL A 64 5.98 -22.38 -13.87
CA VAL A 64 5.68 -22.45 -15.31
C VAL A 64 5.05 -21.17 -15.82
N ALA A 65 4.05 -20.63 -15.12
CA ALA A 65 3.40 -19.37 -15.47
C ALA A 65 4.40 -18.19 -15.41
N TRP A 66 5.26 -18.17 -14.40
CA TRP A 66 6.30 -17.16 -14.26
C TRP A 66 7.33 -17.22 -15.39
N LEU A 67 7.83 -18.43 -15.71
CA LEU A 67 8.75 -18.63 -16.81
C LEU A 67 8.13 -18.24 -18.16
N ALA A 68 6.85 -18.57 -18.38
CA ALA A 68 6.13 -18.18 -19.59
C ALA A 68 6.02 -16.65 -19.73
N LEU A 69 5.63 -15.94 -18.66
CA LEU A 69 5.55 -14.47 -18.68
C LEU A 69 6.94 -13.84 -18.81
N ALA A 70 7.96 -14.39 -18.16
CA ALA A 70 9.34 -13.92 -18.31
C ALA A 70 9.84 -14.12 -19.74
N ALA A 71 9.52 -15.25 -20.39
CA ALA A 71 9.84 -15.50 -21.79
C ALA A 71 9.10 -14.54 -22.74
N ILE A 72 7.82 -14.27 -22.51
CA ILE A 72 7.05 -13.27 -23.26
C ILE A 72 7.69 -11.88 -23.08
N ALA A 73 8.04 -11.50 -21.86
CA ALA A 73 8.72 -10.24 -21.58
C ALA A 73 10.08 -10.14 -22.29
N LEU A 74 10.82 -11.26 -22.37
CA LEU A 74 12.10 -11.37 -23.08
C LEU A 74 11.90 -11.21 -24.59
N LEU A 75 10.92 -11.89 -25.19
CA LEU A 75 10.59 -11.79 -26.61
C LEU A 75 10.19 -10.35 -26.96
N LEU A 76 9.24 -9.79 -26.22
CA LEU A 76 8.82 -8.39 -26.41
C LEU A 76 10.00 -7.41 -26.26
N GLY A 77 10.86 -7.64 -25.26
CA GLY A 77 12.06 -6.82 -25.04
C GLY A 77 13.13 -6.99 -26.11
N SER A 78 13.25 -8.18 -26.73
CA SER A 78 14.24 -8.46 -27.76
C SER A 78 13.85 -7.91 -29.14
N ASP A 79 12.60 -8.10 -29.54
CA ASP A 79 12.12 -7.73 -30.87
C ASP A 79 11.92 -6.21 -30.99
N TRP A 80 11.46 -5.56 -29.95
CA TRP A 80 11.21 -4.14 -29.95
C TRP A 80 12.48 -3.28 -29.88
N GLY A 81 13.59 -3.82 -29.38
CA GLY A 81 14.91 -3.18 -29.45
C GLY A 81 15.53 -3.14 -30.84
N GLN A 82 14.87 -3.74 -31.87
CA GLN A 82 15.35 -3.82 -33.25
C GLN A 82 14.75 -2.79 -34.22
N THR A 83 14.09 -1.74 -33.75
CA THR A 83 13.71 -0.63 -34.65
C THR A 83 14.98 -0.05 -35.28
N ARG A 84 15.33 -0.59 -36.44
CA ARG A 84 16.33 -0.02 -37.35
C ARG A 84 15.88 1.40 -37.68
N VAL A 85 16.44 2.37 -37.01
CA VAL A 85 16.48 3.73 -37.55
C VAL A 85 17.39 3.62 -38.76
N ARG A 86 16.81 3.42 -39.97
CA ARG A 86 17.49 3.67 -41.24
C ARG A 86 17.71 5.17 -41.33
N HIS A 87 18.79 5.68 -40.77
CA HIS A 87 19.42 6.89 -41.22
C HIS A 87 20.54 6.50 -42.18
N GLY A 88 20.49 7.14 -43.33
CA GLY A 88 21.22 6.94 -44.54
C GLY A 88 22.65 6.42 -44.42
N SER A 89 22.96 5.52 -45.36
CA SER A 89 24.24 5.22 -45.95
C SER A 89 25.50 5.25 -45.07
N ASP A 90 25.54 4.44 -44.01
CA ASP A 90 26.82 3.96 -43.49
C ASP A 90 26.66 2.59 -42.86
N PRO A 91 27.25 1.52 -43.40
CA PRO A 91 27.22 0.19 -42.78
C PRO A 91 28.28 0.14 -41.67
N GLY A 92 27.99 0.79 -40.53
CA GLY A 92 28.77 0.59 -39.32
C GLY A 92 28.59 -0.81 -38.76
N PRO A 93 29.61 -1.39 -38.08
CA PRO A 93 29.62 -2.78 -37.67
C PRO A 93 28.53 -3.09 -36.65
N GLU A 94 27.81 -4.18 -36.94
CA GLU A 94 26.94 -4.98 -36.07
C GLU A 94 25.98 -4.23 -35.12
N GLY A 95 24.74 -4.17 -35.51
CA GLY A 95 23.52 -4.19 -34.69
C GLY A 95 23.54 -3.57 -33.28
N ARG A 96 23.89 -2.30 -33.10
CA ARG A 96 23.70 -1.62 -31.82
C ARG A 96 22.21 -1.50 -31.53
N ARG A 97 21.72 -2.29 -30.55
CA ARG A 97 20.35 -2.14 -30.01
C ARG A 97 20.26 -0.81 -29.25
N PHE A 98 19.47 0.12 -29.75
CA PHE A 98 19.19 1.38 -29.05
C PHE A 98 18.03 1.17 -28.06
N PRO A 99 18.04 1.84 -26.88
CA PRO A 99 16.91 1.82 -25.95
C PRO A 99 15.70 2.49 -26.60
N LEU A 100 14.48 2.05 -26.24
CA LEU A 100 13.22 2.66 -26.70
C LEU A 100 13.08 4.11 -26.24
N VAL A 101 13.62 4.42 -25.05
CA VAL A 101 13.62 5.75 -24.45
C VAL A 101 15.04 6.11 -24.06
N VAL A 102 15.53 7.21 -24.61
CA VAL A 102 16.89 7.69 -24.34
C VAL A 102 16.86 8.61 -23.12
N LEU A 103 17.56 8.19 -22.08
CA LEU A 103 17.77 8.98 -20.88
C LEU A 103 19.16 9.65 -20.87
N PRO A 104 19.33 10.77 -20.13
CA PRO A 104 20.64 11.34 -19.87
C PRO A 104 21.59 10.32 -19.21
N ARG A 105 22.90 10.55 -19.31
CA ARG A 105 23.88 9.64 -18.70
C ARG A 105 23.75 9.63 -17.18
N TRP A 106 23.63 8.44 -16.62
CA TRP A 106 23.67 8.22 -15.17
C TRP A 106 25.11 8.21 -14.67
N SER A 107 25.39 9.00 -13.67
CA SER A 107 26.72 9.14 -13.08
C SER A 107 26.83 8.39 -11.76
N ARG A 108 28.07 8.21 -11.25
CA ARG A 108 28.33 7.69 -9.91
C ARG A 108 27.71 8.58 -8.81
N ARG A 109 27.53 9.88 -9.07
CA ARG A 109 26.87 10.80 -8.13
C ARG A 109 25.38 10.49 -8.02
N ASP A 110 24.73 10.14 -9.12
CA ASP A 110 23.32 9.76 -9.13
C ASP A 110 23.09 8.46 -8.34
N THR A 111 23.99 7.48 -8.50
CA THR A 111 23.95 6.23 -7.70
C THR A 111 24.12 6.54 -6.21
N LYS A 112 25.10 7.37 -5.83
CA LYS A 112 25.30 7.73 -4.43
C LYS A 112 24.07 8.45 -3.85
N ALA A 113 23.48 9.38 -4.60
CA ALA A 113 22.29 10.11 -4.20
C ALA A 113 21.08 9.18 -4.02
N LEU A 114 20.87 8.24 -4.95
CA LEU A 114 19.86 7.19 -4.81
C LEU A 114 20.10 6.35 -3.57
N LEU A 115 21.30 5.86 -3.35
CA LEU A 115 21.63 5.05 -2.16
C LEU A 115 21.38 5.81 -0.85
N CYS A 116 21.65 7.13 -0.80
CA CYS A 116 21.35 7.96 0.37
C CYS A 116 19.83 8.00 0.67
N VAL A 117 18.99 8.17 -0.32
CA VAL A 117 17.53 8.20 -0.10
C VAL A 117 16.95 6.80 0.18
N LEU A 118 17.57 5.74 -0.36
CA LEU A 118 17.19 4.36 -0.02
C LEU A 118 17.58 4.02 1.43
N LEU A 119 18.76 4.45 1.89
CA LEU A 119 19.14 4.31 3.28
C LEU A 119 18.18 5.07 4.21
N LEU A 120 17.80 6.29 3.85
CA LEU A 120 16.79 7.06 4.58
C LEU A 120 15.45 6.31 4.65
N ALA A 121 15.00 5.73 3.54
CA ALA A 121 13.79 4.91 3.52
C ALA A 121 13.88 3.70 4.46
N LEU A 122 15.03 3.00 4.50
CA LEU A 122 15.27 1.89 5.42
C LEU A 122 15.26 2.34 6.88
N LEU A 123 15.90 3.46 7.21
CA LEU A 123 15.90 4.01 8.57
C LEU A 123 14.50 4.34 9.08
N ILE A 124 13.58 4.65 8.20
CA ILE A 124 12.18 4.95 8.53
C ILE A 124 11.31 3.68 8.50
N ALA A 125 11.48 2.82 7.50
CA ALA A 125 10.60 1.67 7.30
C ALA A 125 10.90 0.51 8.25
N VAL A 126 12.17 0.21 8.51
CA VAL A 126 12.58 -1.01 9.23
C VAL A 126 12.20 -0.97 10.72
N PRO A 127 12.45 0.11 11.50
CA PRO A 127 12.21 0.07 12.94
C PRO A 127 10.78 -0.26 13.35
N PRO A 128 9.71 0.37 12.79
CA PRO A 128 8.34 0.01 13.12
C PRO A 128 7.98 -1.44 12.74
N LEU A 129 8.42 -1.91 11.56
CA LEU A 129 8.18 -3.28 11.11
C LEU A 129 8.91 -4.31 12.00
N ALA A 130 10.15 -4.01 12.43
CA ALA A 130 10.90 -4.89 13.31
C ALA A 130 10.30 -4.98 14.73
N ARG A 131 9.65 -3.90 15.20
CA ARG A 131 9.03 -3.85 16.53
C ARG A 131 7.64 -4.46 16.59
N ALA A 132 6.86 -4.41 15.49
CA ALA A 132 5.53 -5.00 15.44
C ALA A 132 5.61 -6.50 15.78
N GLY A 133 4.80 -6.96 16.75
CA GLY A 133 4.76 -8.34 17.20
C GLY A 133 6.01 -8.83 17.94
N ALA A 134 6.88 -7.93 18.41
CA ALA A 134 8.01 -8.32 19.23
C ALA A 134 7.52 -8.88 20.59
N ALA A 135 8.19 -9.93 21.08
CA ALA A 135 7.86 -10.55 22.36
C ALA A 135 8.43 -9.74 23.53
N ASP A 136 7.67 -9.64 24.62
CA ASP A 136 8.16 -9.18 25.92
C ASP A 136 8.81 -10.32 26.71
N ALA A 137 9.26 -10.01 27.92
CA ALA A 137 9.91 -11.01 28.81
C ALA A 137 8.97 -12.16 29.23
N SER A 138 7.65 -11.97 29.17
CA SER A 138 6.63 -12.97 29.49
C SER A 138 6.21 -13.78 28.26
N GLY A 139 6.79 -13.49 27.07
CA GLY A 139 6.44 -14.14 25.81
C GLY A 139 5.21 -13.55 25.12
N ASN A 140 4.60 -12.49 25.65
CA ASN A 140 3.49 -11.82 25.01
C ASN A 140 3.95 -11.06 23.77
N ARG A 141 3.17 -11.07 22.70
CA ARG A 141 3.45 -10.29 21.49
C ARG A 141 2.79 -8.91 21.58
N LEU A 142 3.58 -7.88 21.24
CA LEU A 142 3.20 -6.49 21.41
C LEU A 142 3.05 -5.79 20.05
N TYR A 143 1.94 -5.08 19.89
CA TYR A 143 1.63 -4.36 18.67
C TYR A 143 1.19 -2.93 18.97
N ARG A 144 1.81 -1.95 18.33
CA ARG A 144 1.30 -0.59 18.40
C ARG A 144 -0.07 -0.52 17.72
N ALA A 145 -1.12 -0.10 18.46
CA ALA A 145 -2.51 -0.25 18.03
C ALA A 145 -2.81 0.44 16.69
N TYR A 146 -2.40 1.70 16.51
CA TYR A 146 -2.66 2.39 15.24
C TYR A 146 -1.82 1.86 14.07
N PHE A 147 -0.63 1.35 14.36
CA PHE A 147 0.21 0.71 13.34
C PHE A 147 -0.36 -0.62 12.89
N THR A 148 -0.92 -1.40 13.81
CA THR A 148 -1.50 -2.70 13.50
C THR A 148 -2.85 -2.63 12.81
N ALA A 149 -3.46 -1.47 12.75
CA ALA A 149 -4.78 -1.31 12.13
C ALA A 149 -4.85 -1.96 10.74
N ASP A 150 -3.89 -1.69 9.87
CA ASP A 150 -3.88 -2.28 8.53
C ASP A 150 -2.99 -3.53 8.45
N PHE A 151 -1.90 -3.60 9.23
CA PHE A 151 -0.93 -4.68 9.14
C PHE A 151 -1.52 -6.04 9.53
N VAL A 152 -2.26 -6.10 10.65
CA VAL A 152 -2.86 -7.36 11.15
C VAL A 152 -3.89 -7.90 10.15
N TRP A 153 -4.70 -7.05 9.53
CA TRP A 153 -5.62 -7.56 8.54
C TRP A 153 -4.96 -7.88 7.19
N HIS A 154 -3.83 -7.26 6.85
CA HIS A 154 -3.01 -7.69 5.71
C HIS A 154 -2.48 -9.11 5.92
N GLU A 155 -2.17 -9.50 7.15
CA GLU A 155 -1.86 -10.89 7.49
C GLU A 155 -3.05 -11.81 7.22
N ALA A 156 -4.24 -11.44 7.70
CA ALA A 156 -5.46 -12.21 7.44
C ALA A 156 -5.75 -12.37 5.94
N LEU A 157 -5.57 -11.28 5.18
CA LEU A 157 -5.73 -11.27 3.73
C LEU A 157 -4.71 -12.19 3.04
N THR A 158 -3.44 -12.09 3.42
CA THR A 158 -2.37 -12.92 2.87
C THR A 158 -2.60 -14.40 3.19
N ALA A 159 -2.98 -14.71 4.42
CA ALA A 159 -3.32 -16.06 4.84
C ALA A 159 -4.53 -16.65 4.08
N GLU A 160 -5.53 -15.81 3.80
CA GLU A 160 -6.67 -16.25 2.99
C GLU A 160 -6.29 -16.48 1.53
N LEU A 161 -5.52 -15.60 0.93
CA LEU A 161 -5.02 -15.76 -0.45
C LEU A 161 -4.12 -17.01 -0.59
N ALA A 162 -3.40 -17.38 0.47
CA ALA A 162 -2.57 -18.60 0.49
C ALA A 162 -3.39 -19.90 0.46
N LYS A 163 -4.72 -19.84 0.57
CA LYS A 163 -5.64 -20.97 0.35
C LYS A 163 -5.99 -21.16 -1.13
N PHE A 164 -5.63 -20.19 -1.98
CA PHE A 164 -5.80 -20.22 -3.44
C PHE A 164 -7.26 -20.37 -3.91
N ALA A 165 -8.22 -19.93 -3.11
CA ALA A 165 -9.62 -19.88 -3.54
C ALA A 165 -9.85 -18.78 -4.60
N SER A 166 -10.69 -19.05 -5.60
CA SER A 166 -11.07 -18.07 -6.62
C SER A 166 -12.60 -17.99 -6.73
N PRO A 167 -13.23 -16.84 -6.42
CA PRO A 167 -12.65 -15.67 -5.75
C PRO A 167 -12.26 -15.97 -4.29
N PRO A 168 -11.28 -15.24 -3.74
CA PRO A 168 -10.90 -15.41 -2.33
C PRO A 168 -12.04 -14.96 -1.40
N ARG A 169 -12.19 -15.65 -0.25
CA ARG A 169 -13.23 -15.37 0.72
C ARG A 169 -12.80 -14.29 1.70
N ASN A 170 -13.76 -13.53 2.22
CA ASN A 170 -13.49 -12.56 3.27
C ASN A 170 -13.17 -13.31 4.58
N PRO A 171 -11.98 -13.11 5.18
CA PRO A 171 -11.60 -13.82 6.40
C PRO A 171 -12.42 -13.41 7.62
N TYR A 172 -13.03 -12.21 7.61
CA TYR A 172 -13.86 -11.68 8.69
C TYR A 172 -15.37 -11.84 8.45
N LEU A 173 -15.77 -12.29 7.26
CA LEU A 173 -17.14 -12.57 6.88
C LEU A 173 -17.16 -13.71 5.86
N ALA A 174 -16.93 -14.94 6.34
CA ALA A 174 -16.55 -16.13 5.56
C ALA A 174 -17.45 -16.49 4.38
N HIS A 175 -18.72 -16.07 4.40
CA HIS A 175 -19.69 -16.37 3.34
C HIS A 175 -19.60 -15.43 2.14
N ARG A 176 -18.88 -14.29 2.26
CA ARG A 176 -18.67 -13.31 1.17
C ARG A 176 -17.30 -13.45 0.53
N PRO A 177 -17.13 -13.05 -0.74
CA PRO A 177 -15.82 -12.82 -1.33
C PRO A 177 -15.14 -11.57 -0.71
N ILE A 178 -13.86 -11.40 -0.98
CA ILE A 178 -13.14 -10.18 -0.59
C ILE A 178 -13.39 -9.08 -1.62
N HIS A 179 -14.01 -7.98 -1.20
CA HIS A 179 -14.14 -6.75 -1.99
C HIS A 179 -12.98 -5.79 -1.70
N TYR A 180 -11.79 -6.16 -2.17
CA TYR A 180 -10.56 -5.38 -1.97
C TYR A 180 -9.53 -5.66 -3.06
N TYR A 181 -8.65 -4.71 -3.33
CA TYR A 181 -7.55 -4.86 -4.29
C TYR A 181 -6.39 -5.65 -3.67
N TRP A 182 -6.43 -6.95 -3.80
CA TRP A 182 -5.53 -7.91 -3.13
C TRP A 182 -4.32 -8.35 -3.97
N THR A 183 -4.14 -7.84 -5.19
CA THR A 183 -3.07 -8.29 -6.12
C THR A 183 -1.67 -8.21 -5.52
N TYR A 184 -1.39 -7.14 -4.77
CA TYR A 184 -0.11 -6.95 -4.07
C TYR A 184 0.23 -8.12 -3.14
N PHE A 185 -0.77 -8.73 -2.52
CA PHE A 185 -0.60 -9.77 -1.52
C PHE A 185 -0.41 -11.17 -2.12
N LEU A 186 -0.51 -11.34 -3.44
CA LEU A 186 -0.33 -12.64 -4.10
C LEU A 186 1.09 -13.18 -3.92
N LEU A 187 2.10 -12.33 -4.01
CA LEU A 187 3.49 -12.77 -3.84
C LEU A 187 3.78 -13.30 -2.43
N PRO A 188 3.49 -12.56 -1.33
CA PRO A 188 3.63 -13.13 0.01
C PRO A 188 2.68 -14.29 0.28
N ALA A 189 1.49 -14.34 -0.33
CA ALA A 189 0.57 -15.48 -0.19
C ALA A 189 1.12 -16.76 -0.84
N ALA A 190 1.69 -16.67 -2.03
CA ALA A 190 2.36 -17.80 -2.66
C ALA A 190 3.52 -18.32 -1.81
N ALA A 191 4.36 -17.42 -1.29
CA ALA A 191 5.43 -17.78 -0.37
C ALA A 191 4.91 -18.42 0.93
N THR A 192 3.82 -17.90 1.49
CA THR A 192 3.15 -18.47 2.66
C THR A 192 2.73 -19.93 2.43
N ALA A 193 2.25 -20.23 1.23
CA ALA A 193 1.75 -21.57 0.90
C ALA A 193 2.85 -22.54 0.46
N THR A 194 3.93 -22.05 -0.16
CA THR A 194 4.92 -22.90 -0.85
C THR A 194 6.26 -23.00 -0.14
N LEU A 195 6.66 -21.99 0.66
CA LEU A 195 7.92 -22.07 1.40
C LEU A 195 7.75 -22.92 2.67
N PRO A 196 8.77 -23.74 3.03
CA PRO A 196 8.76 -24.47 4.29
C PRO A 196 8.59 -23.52 5.48
N GLY A 197 7.60 -23.75 6.34
CA GLY A 197 7.28 -22.88 7.47
C GLY A 197 6.63 -21.54 7.10
N GLY A 198 6.28 -21.32 5.83
CA GLY A 198 5.70 -20.06 5.36
C GLY A 198 4.43 -19.65 6.12
N ARG A 199 3.55 -20.61 6.42
CA ARG A 199 2.31 -20.38 7.19
C ARG A 199 2.55 -19.90 8.62
N GLU A 200 3.66 -20.28 9.23
CA GLU A 200 4.03 -19.88 10.59
C GLU A 200 4.64 -18.47 10.64
N HIS A 201 5.04 -17.95 9.48
CA HIS A 201 5.81 -16.73 9.36
C HIS A 201 5.22 -15.68 8.43
N VAL A 202 3.88 -15.67 8.20
CA VAL A 202 3.19 -14.70 7.32
C VAL A 202 3.57 -13.27 7.66
N GLU A 203 3.64 -12.94 8.95
CA GLU A 203 4.06 -11.62 9.42
C GLU A 203 5.46 -11.25 8.94
N THR A 204 6.42 -12.17 9.02
CA THR A 204 7.80 -11.95 8.55
C THR A 204 7.85 -11.75 7.03
N LEU A 205 7.09 -12.55 6.28
CA LEU A 205 7.00 -12.44 4.82
C LEU A 205 6.45 -11.08 4.41
N LEU A 206 5.39 -10.61 5.07
CA LEU A 206 4.82 -9.28 4.82
C LEU A 206 5.77 -8.14 5.16
N LYS A 207 6.51 -8.23 6.28
CA LYS A 207 7.51 -7.23 6.66
C LYS A 207 8.61 -7.10 5.61
N VAL A 208 9.16 -8.21 5.16
CA VAL A 208 10.19 -8.22 4.10
C VAL A 208 9.63 -7.67 2.79
N ASN A 209 8.40 -8.08 2.43
CA ASN A 209 7.73 -7.57 1.24
C ASN A 209 7.51 -6.05 1.30
N ALA A 210 7.09 -5.51 2.45
CA ALA A 210 6.87 -4.08 2.66
C ALA A 210 8.19 -3.29 2.55
N VAL A 211 9.27 -3.78 3.15
CA VAL A 211 10.60 -3.15 3.04
C VAL A 211 11.09 -3.15 1.59
N GLY A 212 11.02 -4.29 0.89
CA GLY A 212 11.38 -4.37 -0.52
C GLY A 212 10.56 -3.41 -1.39
N THR A 213 9.25 -3.35 -1.14
CA THR A 213 8.36 -2.42 -1.85
C THR A 213 8.69 -0.95 -1.56
N ALA A 214 9.04 -0.60 -0.33
CA ALA A 214 9.47 0.76 0.03
C ALA A 214 10.71 1.18 -0.76
N LEU A 215 11.69 0.27 -0.93
CA LEU A 215 12.89 0.52 -1.73
C LEU A 215 12.56 0.73 -3.22
N LEU A 216 11.68 -0.10 -3.81
CA LEU A 216 11.22 0.07 -5.19
C LEU A 216 10.46 1.38 -5.37
N PHE A 217 9.60 1.73 -4.43
CA PHE A 217 8.81 2.96 -4.46
C PHE A 217 9.69 4.22 -4.41
N VAL A 218 10.63 4.28 -3.48
CA VAL A 218 11.57 5.41 -3.37
C VAL A 218 12.46 5.49 -4.60
N SER A 219 12.87 4.33 -5.16
CA SER A 219 13.61 4.27 -6.43
C SER A 219 12.78 4.83 -7.59
N ALA A 220 11.47 4.55 -7.64
CA ALA A 220 10.57 5.08 -8.67
C ALA A 220 10.39 6.59 -8.56
N ILE A 221 10.20 7.11 -7.33
CA ILE A 221 10.13 8.56 -7.09
C ILE A 221 11.43 9.24 -7.51
N PHE A 222 12.57 8.68 -7.10
CA PHE A 222 13.88 9.21 -7.49
C PHE A 222 14.05 9.20 -9.01
N LEU A 223 13.78 8.08 -9.67
CA LEU A 223 13.89 7.94 -11.12
C LEU A 223 12.99 8.92 -11.86
N PHE A 224 11.71 9.02 -11.48
CA PHE A 224 10.78 9.97 -12.08
C PHE A 224 11.26 11.42 -11.93
N ALA A 225 11.64 11.83 -10.73
CA ALA A 225 12.17 13.17 -10.50
C ALA A 225 13.48 13.42 -11.28
N TRP A 226 14.33 12.38 -11.39
CA TRP A 226 15.58 12.45 -12.14
C TRP A 226 15.35 12.53 -13.67
N THR A 227 14.29 11.93 -14.21
CA THR A 227 13.93 12.10 -15.63
C THR A 227 13.54 13.55 -15.96
N VAL A 228 12.96 14.25 -14.99
CA VAL A 228 12.63 15.68 -15.11
C VAL A 228 13.90 16.54 -14.96
N VAL A 229 14.71 16.27 -13.94
CA VAL A 229 15.92 17.01 -13.61
C VAL A 229 17.07 16.03 -13.40
N PRO A 230 17.94 15.78 -14.42
CA PRO A 230 19.02 14.79 -14.29
C PRO A 230 20.19 15.34 -13.46
N ARG A 231 19.92 15.65 -12.19
CA ARG A 231 20.88 16.16 -11.20
C ARG A 231 20.72 15.43 -9.88
N ALA A 232 21.75 14.71 -9.46
CA ALA A 232 21.78 13.81 -8.30
C ALA A 232 21.22 14.41 -7.01
N TRP A 233 21.88 15.44 -6.50
CA TRP A 233 21.58 15.97 -5.16
C TRP A 233 20.29 16.80 -5.08
N PRO A 234 19.92 17.64 -6.06
CA PRO A 234 18.61 18.28 -6.10
C PRO A 234 17.46 17.27 -6.03
N VAL A 235 17.57 16.16 -6.77
CA VAL A 235 16.56 15.09 -6.73
C VAL A 235 16.55 14.40 -5.39
N ALA A 236 17.71 14.01 -4.86
CA ALA A 236 17.79 13.38 -3.53
C ALA A 236 17.20 14.29 -2.43
N ALA A 237 17.48 15.59 -2.48
CA ALA A 237 16.91 16.56 -1.53
C ALA A 237 15.38 16.66 -1.66
N GLY A 238 14.85 16.69 -2.89
CA GLY A 238 13.39 16.66 -3.12
C GLY A 238 12.73 15.41 -2.58
N VAL A 239 13.32 14.22 -2.84
CA VAL A 239 12.82 12.94 -2.34
C VAL A 239 12.90 12.88 -0.81
N ALA A 240 14.04 13.27 -0.23
CA ALA A 240 14.22 13.30 1.22
C ALA A 240 13.20 14.23 1.88
N MET A 241 12.97 15.42 1.31
CA MET A 241 11.99 16.37 1.82
C MET A 241 10.56 15.82 1.76
N ALA A 242 10.16 15.16 0.68
CA ALA A 242 8.83 14.54 0.58
C ALA A 242 8.63 13.38 1.56
N ILE A 243 9.69 12.65 1.91
CA ILE A 243 9.64 11.55 2.87
C ILE A 243 9.67 12.09 4.31
N VAL A 244 10.62 12.99 4.63
CA VAL A 244 10.89 13.39 6.02
C VAL A 244 10.12 14.62 6.45
N SER A 245 9.73 15.47 5.53
CA SER A 245 9.21 16.81 5.83
C SER A 245 7.90 17.12 5.12
N SER A 246 7.04 16.10 4.95
CA SER A 246 5.78 16.24 4.22
C SER A 246 4.81 17.23 4.86
N SER A 247 4.73 17.30 6.20
CA SER A 247 3.77 18.13 6.92
C SER A 247 4.38 18.92 8.07
N ALA A 248 3.69 19.99 8.50
CA ALA A 248 4.07 20.81 9.64
C ALA A 248 3.37 20.39 10.95
N GLU A 249 2.63 19.29 10.95
CA GLU A 249 1.79 18.86 12.09
C GLU A 249 2.60 18.57 13.34
N GLY A 250 3.80 17.98 13.21
CA GLY A 250 4.69 17.72 14.32
C GLY A 250 5.20 19.00 14.98
N ALA A 251 5.64 19.97 14.18
CA ALA A 251 6.06 21.27 14.70
C ALA A 251 4.91 22.00 15.39
N TYR A 252 3.72 21.93 14.80
CA TYR A 252 2.51 22.51 15.40
C TYR A 252 2.14 21.82 16.73
N ALA A 253 2.25 20.49 16.82
CA ALA A 253 2.00 19.75 18.05
C ALA A 253 3.00 20.16 19.15
N LEU A 254 4.29 20.24 18.84
CA LEU A 254 5.32 20.67 19.78
C LEU A 254 5.11 22.10 20.25
N TRP A 255 4.75 23.01 19.34
CA TRP A 255 4.40 24.38 19.69
C TRP A 255 3.20 24.44 20.65
N ARG A 256 2.14 23.66 20.38
CA ARG A 256 0.96 23.57 21.28
C ARG A 256 1.33 23.02 22.65
N PHE A 257 2.18 21.99 22.72
CA PHE A 257 2.64 21.42 23.98
C PHE A 257 3.40 22.46 24.81
N SER A 258 4.36 23.15 24.20
CA SER A 258 5.08 24.25 24.85
C SER A 258 4.16 25.34 25.39
N ARG A 259 3.18 25.75 24.58
CA ARG A 259 2.20 26.83 24.99
C ARG A 259 1.27 26.41 26.12
N ARG A 260 1.05 25.11 26.30
CA ARG A 260 0.13 24.58 27.32
C ARG A 260 0.85 23.96 28.52
N GLY A 261 2.18 24.00 28.56
CA GLY A 261 2.96 23.37 29.61
C GLY A 261 2.85 21.82 29.61
N VAL A 262 2.47 21.20 28.47
CA VAL A 262 2.39 19.74 28.35
C VAL A 262 3.78 19.16 28.24
N PRO A 263 4.15 18.15 29.05
CA PRO A 263 5.45 17.51 28.98
C PRO A 263 5.73 16.92 27.59
N LEU A 264 6.98 17.02 27.13
CA LEU A 264 7.38 16.47 25.82
C LEU A 264 7.17 14.94 25.73
N ALA A 265 7.21 14.23 26.86
CA ALA A 265 6.94 12.81 26.94
C ALA A 265 5.55 12.42 26.39
N GLU A 266 4.58 13.34 26.45
CA GLU A 266 3.22 13.13 25.91
C GLU A 266 3.17 13.03 24.37
N VAL A 267 4.27 13.31 23.68
CA VAL A 267 4.40 13.09 22.23
C VAL A 267 4.09 11.62 21.86
N ARG A 268 4.41 10.67 22.74
CA ARG A 268 4.12 9.24 22.53
C ARG A 268 2.62 8.91 22.51
N ASN A 269 1.78 9.81 23.01
CA ASN A 269 0.32 9.71 23.05
C ASN A 269 -0.35 10.47 21.89
N LEU A 270 0.41 10.84 20.85
CA LEU A 270 -0.12 11.47 19.65
C LEU A 270 -0.29 10.47 18.53
N ASN A 271 -1.41 10.54 17.85
CA ASN A 271 -1.55 10.08 16.48
C ASN A 271 -1.40 11.31 15.57
N ILE A 272 -0.20 11.47 14.99
CA ILE A 272 0.16 12.72 14.30
C ILE A 272 -0.69 12.93 13.04
N ASP A 273 -1.15 11.88 12.37
CA ASP A 273 -2.00 11.98 11.19
C ASP A 273 -3.44 12.40 11.51
N ALA A 274 -3.85 12.31 12.76
CA ALA A 274 -5.15 12.77 13.19
C ALA A 274 -5.19 14.26 13.55
N LEU A 275 -4.04 14.95 13.62
CA LEU A 275 -3.99 16.37 13.99
C LEU A 275 -4.69 17.25 12.96
N SER A 276 -4.58 16.96 11.69
CA SER A 276 -5.30 17.65 10.62
C SER A 276 -6.82 17.51 10.71
N ASN A 277 -7.32 16.43 11.34
CA ASN A 277 -8.74 16.26 11.63
C ASN A 277 -9.22 17.10 12.82
N TRP A 278 -8.31 17.53 13.68
CA TRP A 278 -8.64 18.25 14.92
C TRP A 278 -8.50 19.75 14.77
N TRP A 279 -7.75 20.18 13.76
CA TRP A 279 -7.51 21.60 13.52
C TRP A 279 -7.43 21.92 12.02
N PRO A 280 -8.45 22.57 11.49
CA PRO A 280 -9.75 22.81 12.09
C PRO A 280 -10.52 21.51 12.35
N PRO A 281 -11.48 21.49 13.28
CA PRO A 281 -12.29 20.30 13.53
C PRO A 281 -12.89 19.78 12.23
N ASN A 282 -12.77 18.46 12.00
CA ASN A 282 -13.17 17.80 10.75
C ASN A 282 -12.40 18.25 9.50
N GLY A 283 -11.15 18.67 9.66
CA GLY A 283 -10.25 18.91 8.54
C GLY A 283 -9.91 17.62 7.78
N LEU A 284 -9.35 17.80 6.60
CA LEU A 284 -8.95 16.67 5.74
C LEU A 284 -7.67 16.03 6.26
N ARG A 285 -7.68 14.73 6.46
CA ARG A 285 -6.50 13.95 6.82
C ARG A 285 -5.67 13.66 5.58
N ILE A 286 -4.36 13.86 5.66
CA ILE A 286 -3.39 13.49 4.62
C ILE A 286 -2.22 12.77 5.28
N ASP A 287 -2.02 11.51 4.91
CA ASP A 287 -0.90 10.72 5.42
C ASP A 287 0.40 11.05 4.68
N GLY A 288 1.50 11.17 5.42
CA GLY A 288 2.84 11.27 4.86
C GLY A 288 3.29 9.98 4.14
N LEU A 289 4.29 10.08 3.26
CA LEU A 289 4.84 8.93 2.52
C LEU A 289 5.38 7.80 3.41
N PRO A 290 5.93 8.01 4.62
CA PRO A 290 6.32 6.93 5.52
C PRO A 290 5.19 5.92 5.80
N ARG A 291 3.94 6.36 5.86
CA ARG A 291 2.79 5.47 6.07
C ARG A 291 2.52 4.54 4.90
N CYS A 292 2.94 4.92 3.68
CA CYS A 292 2.95 4.01 2.54
C CYS A 292 3.94 2.86 2.71
N PHE A 293 4.98 2.99 3.56
CA PHE A 293 5.91 1.89 3.84
C PHE A 293 5.33 0.88 4.83
N TRP A 294 4.52 1.35 5.79
CA TRP A 294 4.06 0.54 6.91
C TRP A 294 2.63 0.03 6.73
N TRP A 295 1.71 0.95 6.45
CA TRP A 295 0.28 0.64 6.44
C TRP A 295 -0.21 0.14 5.11
N VAL A 296 0.20 0.79 4.04
CA VAL A 296 -0.39 0.58 2.71
C VAL A 296 0.67 0.33 1.63
N PRO A 297 1.55 -0.67 1.81
CA PRO A 297 2.63 -0.94 0.85
C PRO A 297 2.11 -1.26 -0.56
N GLN A 298 0.87 -1.75 -0.70
CA GLN A 298 0.20 -1.94 -1.99
C GLN A 298 0.01 -0.62 -2.74
N HIS A 299 -0.18 0.50 -2.03
CA HIS A 299 -0.23 1.83 -2.67
C HIS A 299 1.16 2.26 -3.15
N SER A 300 2.19 1.98 -2.39
CA SER A 300 3.58 2.24 -2.79
C SER A 300 3.90 1.56 -4.12
N MET A 301 3.46 0.33 -4.31
CA MET A 301 3.67 -0.40 -5.56
C MET A 301 2.84 0.20 -6.71
N ALA A 302 1.58 0.58 -6.45
CA ALA A 302 0.74 1.24 -7.45
C ALA A 302 1.34 2.59 -7.89
N TYR A 303 1.82 3.41 -6.95
CA TYR A 303 2.54 4.65 -7.26
C TYR A 303 3.81 4.37 -8.06
N ALA A 304 4.62 3.39 -7.67
CA ALA A 304 5.85 3.05 -8.37
C ALA A 304 5.60 2.69 -9.84
N LEU A 305 4.60 1.85 -10.12
CA LEU A 305 4.18 1.47 -11.48
C LEU A 305 3.70 2.68 -12.28
N GLY A 306 2.84 3.53 -11.69
CA GLY A 306 2.37 4.76 -12.32
C GLY A 306 3.52 5.74 -12.65
N LEU A 307 4.49 5.88 -11.73
CA LEU A 307 5.67 6.74 -11.94
C LEU A 307 6.57 6.22 -13.06
N ILE A 308 6.71 4.91 -13.27
CA ILE A 308 7.43 4.36 -14.43
C ILE A 308 6.74 4.77 -15.73
N ALA A 309 5.42 4.66 -15.82
CA ALA A 309 4.69 5.11 -17.01
C ALA A 309 4.91 6.62 -17.28
N LEU A 310 4.81 7.46 -16.24
CA LEU A 310 5.07 8.90 -16.37
C LEU A 310 6.52 9.22 -16.69
N ALA A 311 7.50 8.43 -16.21
CA ALA A 311 8.91 8.59 -16.57
C ALA A 311 9.13 8.36 -18.07
N VAL A 312 8.47 7.35 -18.66
CA VAL A 312 8.50 7.08 -20.11
C VAL A 312 7.96 8.30 -20.88
N THR A 313 6.80 8.81 -20.49
CA THR A 313 6.17 9.96 -21.16
C THR A 313 6.97 11.25 -20.98
N THR A 314 7.55 11.48 -19.80
CA THR A 314 8.40 12.64 -19.52
C THR A 314 9.66 12.64 -20.39
N ALA A 315 10.26 11.47 -20.61
CA ALA A 315 11.50 11.34 -21.36
C ALA A 315 11.31 11.30 -22.89
N ALA A 316 10.22 10.69 -23.37
CA ALA A 316 9.99 10.47 -24.80
C ALA A 316 8.87 11.35 -25.40
N GLY A 317 8.07 12.00 -24.57
CA GLY A 317 6.92 12.81 -25.00
C GLY A 317 5.87 11.99 -25.77
N SER A 318 5.00 12.67 -26.50
CA SER A 318 3.97 12.08 -27.37
C SER A 318 4.55 11.38 -28.62
N GLY A 319 5.85 11.53 -28.87
CA GLY A 319 6.59 10.85 -29.94
C GLY A 319 7.12 9.46 -29.55
N ALA A 320 6.84 8.97 -28.34
CA ALA A 320 7.33 7.69 -27.83
C ALA A 320 7.13 6.52 -28.82
N PRO A 321 8.09 5.57 -28.95
CA PRO A 321 7.89 4.35 -29.74
C PRO A 321 6.70 3.54 -29.25
N LEU A 322 5.99 2.85 -30.17
CA LEU A 322 4.80 2.06 -29.80
C LEU A 322 5.09 1.04 -28.69
N ALA A 323 6.24 0.40 -28.73
CA ALA A 323 6.69 -0.52 -27.73
C ALA A 323 6.81 0.11 -26.33
N ALA A 324 7.37 1.33 -26.24
CA ALA A 324 7.44 2.06 -24.98
C ALA A 324 6.05 2.45 -24.47
N ILE A 325 5.12 2.80 -25.38
CA ILE A 325 3.72 3.09 -25.05
C ILE A 325 3.03 1.87 -24.46
N VAL A 326 3.24 0.68 -25.07
CA VAL A 326 2.66 -0.58 -24.56
C VAL A 326 3.23 -0.93 -23.18
N ILE A 327 4.55 -0.81 -22.98
CA ILE A 327 5.16 -1.07 -21.67
C ILE A 327 4.66 -0.07 -20.61
N ALA A 328 4.48 1.21 -20.97
CA ALA A 328 3.86 2.20 -20.09
C ALA A 328 2.40 1.82 -19.76
N GLY A 329 1.63 1.34 -20.75
CA GLY A 329 0.29 0.80 -20.55
C GLY A 329 0.25 -0.40 -19.62
N LEU A 330 1.21 -1.33 -19.72
CA LEU A 330 1.36 -2.45 -18.79
C LEU A 330 1.68 -1.98 -17.36
N ALA A 331 2.51 -0.94 -17.22
CA ALA A 331 2.78 -0.33 -15.92
C ALA A 331 1.52 0.30 -15.31
N LEU A 332 0.73 1.04 -16.10
CA LEU A 332 -0.56 1.60 -15.67
C LEU A 332 -1.58 0.51 -15.32
N ALA A 333 -1.63 -0.55 -16.10
CA ALA A 333 -2.46 -1.73 -15.82
C ALA A 333 -2.07 -2.38 -14.48
N GLY A 334 -0.77 -2.59 -14.26
CA GLY A 334 -0.24 -3.07 -12.99
C GLY A 334 -0.60 -2.14 -11.83
N ALA A 335 -0.51 -0.83 -12.01
CA ALA A 335 -0.93 0.14 -11.01
C ALA A 335 -2.43 0.01 -10.66
N ALA A 336 -3.29 -0.17 -11.68
CA ALA A 336 -4.73 -0.37 -11.49
C ALA A 336 -5.04 -1.69 -10.78
N MET A 337 -4.30 -2.76 -11.05
CA MET A 337 -4.44 -4.05 -10.36
C MET A 337 -4.02 -3.95 -8.88
N MET A 338 -2.97 -3.17 -8.56
CA MET A 338 -2.51 -2.97 -7.17
C MET A 338 -3.44 -2.02 -6.40
N ASN A 339 -3.93 -0.97 -7.06
CA ASN A 339 -4.92 -0.03 -6.52
C ASN A 339 -5.66 0.67 -7.65
N PRO A 340 -6.94 0.35 -7.92
CA PRO A 340 -7.72 0.89 -9.04
C PRO A 340 -7.82 2.42 -9.04
N PHE A 341 -7.93 3.05 -7.87
CA PHE A 341 -7.97 4.50 -7.77
C PHE A 341 -6.64 5.14 -8.19
N VAL A 342 -5.53 4.65 -7.65
CA VAL A 342 -4.19 5.16 -7.99
C VAL A 342 -3.91 4.94 -9.47
N GLY A 343 -4.14 3.73 -9.98
CA GLY A 343 -3.95 3.41 -11.40
C GLY A 343 -4.82 4.26 -12.32
N GLY A 344 -6.06 4.54 -11.94
CA GLY A 344 -6.96 5.43 -12.66
C GLY A 344 -6.42 6.87 -12.74
N VAL A 345 -5.96 7.42 -11.61
CA VAL A 345 -5.39 8.78 -11.57
C VAL A 345 -4.11 8.88 -12.41
N PHE A 346 -3.20 7.89 -12.30
CA PHE A 346 -1.99 7.90 -13.13
C PHE A 346 -2.30 7.74 -14.61
N SER A 347 -3.30 6.95 -14.98
CA SER A 347 -3.77 6.80 -16.38
C SER A 347 -4.35 8.11 -16.91
N LEU A 348 -5.14 8.82 -16.09
CA LEU A 348 -5.66 10.15 -16.43
C LEU A 348 -4.51 11.16 -16.64
N VAL A 349 -3.58 11.26 -15.70
CA VAL A 349 -2.45 12.20 -15.79
C VAL A 349 -1.56 11.86 -16.97
N TRP A 350 -1.32 10.57 -17.24
CA TRP A 350 -0.57 10.12 -18.41
C TRP A 350 -1.26 10.54 -19.71
N GLY A 351 -2.57 10.35 -19.83
CA GLY A 351 -3.37 10.77 -20.98
C GLY A 351 -3.35 12.28 -21.17
N LEU A 352 -3.53 13.07 -20.10
CA LEU A 352 -3.45 14.53 -20.14
C LEU A 352 -2.06 15.01 -20.58
N ALA A 353 -0.99 14.42 -20.07
CA ALA A 353 0.37 14.75 -20.46
C ALA A 353 0.61 14.51 -21.95
N VAL A 354 0.12 13.37 -22.47
CA VAL A 354 0.18 13.04 -23.91
C VAL A 354 -0.60 14.05 -24.75
N VAL A 355 -1.83 14.40 -24.36
CA VAL A 355 -2.68 15.36 -25.11
C VAL A 355 -2.02 16.74 -25.15
N VAL A 356 -1.54 17.24 -24.01
CA VAL A 356 -0.89 18.56 -23.94
C VAL A 356 0.39 18.59 -24.76
N ASP A 357 1.21 17.53 -24.70
CA ASP A 357 2.44 17.44 -25.48
C ASP A 357 2.15 17.31 -27.00
N ALA A 358 1.14 16.51 -27.37
CA ALA A 358 0.70 16.36 -28.74
C ALA A 358 0.15 17.69 -29.31
N ALA A 359 -0.61 18.44 -28.51
CA ALA A 359 -1.14 19.76 -28.93
C ALA A 359 -0.03 20.75 -29.26
N ARG A 360 1.07 20.71 -28.48
CA ARG A 360 2.25 21.56 -28.77
C ARG A 360 3.03 21.12 -30.02
N SER A 361 2.91 19.85 -30.38
CA SER A 361 3.64 19.24 -31.50
C SER A 361 2.90 19.30 -32.85
N GLY A 362 1.65 19.75 -32.88
CA GLY A 362 0.86 19.98 -34.11
C GLY A 362 0.19 18.75 -34.75
N ASP A 363 0.37 17.53 -34.22
CA ASP A 363 -0.22 16.30 -34.78
C ASP A 363 -1.02 15.52 -33.67
N VAL A 364 -2.03 16.21 -33.11
CA VAL A 364 -2.76 15.75 -31.94
C VAL A 364 -3.42 14.41 -32.15
N LEU A 365 -4.26 14.31 -33.20
CA LEU A 365 -5.10 13.12 -33.40
C LEU A 365 -4.28 11.84 -33.57
N ARG A 366 -3.27 11.90 -34.46
CA ARG A 366 -2.41 10.74 -34.72
C ARG A 366 -1.64 10.28 -33.48
N ARG A 367 -1.08 11.23 -32.70
CA ARG A 367 -0.32 10.95 -31.50
C ARG A 367 -1.22 10.39 -30.40
N VAL A 368 -2.38 11.00 -30.17
CA VAL A 368 -3.36 10.51 -29.18
C VAL A 368 -3.87 9.12 -29.55
N LEU A 369 -4.26 8.87 -30.81
CA LEU A 369 -4.70 7.55 -31.28
C LEU A 369 -3.59 6.49 -31.11
N ARG A 370 -2.34 6.85 -31.37
CA ARG A 370 -1.21 5.94 -31.13
C ARG A 370 -1.06 5.58 -29.65
N HIS A 371 -1.24 6.54 -28.76
CA HIS A 371 -1.17 6.33 -27.32
C HIS A 371 -2.41 5.62 -26.76
N ALA A 372 -3.55 5.62 -27.46
CA ALA A 372 -4.74 4.89 -27.07
C ALA A 372 -4.50 3.37 -26.93
N VAL A 373 -3.46 2.82 -27.57
CA VAL A 373 -3.05 1.42 -27.40
C VAL A 373 -2.71 1.09 -25.94
N ALA A 374 -2.20 2.03 -25.16
CA ALA A 374 -1.95 1.84 -23.73
C ALA A 374 -3.22 1.66 -22.89
N ALA A 375 -4.37 2.11 -23.41
CA ALA A 375 -5.65 1.91 -22.73
C ALA A 375 -6.09 0.43 -22.75
N VAL A 376 -5.62 -0.38 -23.69
CA VAL A 376 -5.99 -1.80 -23.80
C VAL A 376 -5.58 -2.58 -22.55
N PRO A 377 -4.30 -2.63 -22.12
CA PRO A 377 -3.93 -3.32 -20.89
C PRO A 377 -4.59 -2.72 -19.65
N VAL A 378 -4.83 -1.41 -19.60
CA VAL A 378 -5.55 -0.78 -18.47
C VAL A 378 -7.01 -1.25 -18.42
N ALA A 379 -7.70 -1.29 -19.56
CA ALA A 379 -9.06 -1.81 -19.64
C ALA A 379 -9.15 -3.28 -19.22
N LEU A 380 -8.20 -4.12 -19.67
CA LEU A 380 -8.11 -5.51 -19.26
C LEU A 380 -7.88 -5.65 -17.75
N ALA A 381 -7.04 -4.80 -17.16
CA ALA A 381 -6.81 -4.78 -15.72
C ALA A 381 -8.08 -4.38 -14.93
N ILE A 382 -8.84 -3.41 -15.42
CA ILE A 382 -10.13 -3.02 -14.80
C ILE A 382 -11.14 -4.17 -14.91
N LEU A 383 -11.27 -4.78 -16.09
CA LEU A 383 -12.15 -5.95 -16.28
C LEU A 383 -11.74 -7.11 -15.36
N TRP A 384 -10.43 -7.30 -15.19
CA TRP A 384 -9.91 -8.30 -14.27
C TRP A 384 -10.27 -7.99 -12.81
N CYS A 385 -10.16 -6.72 -12.36
CA CYS A 385 -10.58 -6.31 -11.02
C CYS A 385 -12.09 -6.52 -10.80
N VAL A 386 -12.91 -6.21 -11.80
CA VAL A 386 -14.37 -6.44 -11.75
C VAL A 386 -14.70 -7.93 -11.73
N GLY A 387 -14.07 -8.73 -12.61
CA GLY A 387 -14.27 -10.18 -12.66
C GLY A 387 -13.87 -10.91 -11.38
N ASN A 388 -12.89 -10.37 -10.64
CA ASN A 388 -12.47 -10.89 -9.33
C ASN A 388 -13.20 -10.24 -8.16
N GLN A 389 -14.26 -9.47 -8.41
CA GLN A 389 -15.10 -8.81 -7.41
C GLN A 389 -14.34 -7.85 -6.47
N MET A 390 -13.19 -7.33 -6.89
CA MET A 390 -12.35 -6.44 -6.07
C MET A 390 -13.01 -5.08 -5.80
N VAL A 391 -13.88 -4.62 -6.69
CA VAL A 391 -14.56 -3.31 -6.64
C VAL A 391 -16.04 -3.42 -6.31
N GLU A 392 -16.58 -4.61 -6.13
CA GLU A 392 -17.96 -4.81 -5.74
C GLU A 392 -18.15 -4.33 -4.29
N GLY A 393 -19.17 -3.54 -4.05
CA GLY A 393 -19.41 -2.87 -2.75
C GLY A 393 -18.59 -1.59 -2.53
N ALA A 394 -17.53 -1.34 -3.30
CA ALA A 394 -16.87 -0.03 -3.36
C ALA A 394 -17.65 0.98 -4.23
N GLY A 395 -18.80 0.59 -4.72
CA GLY A 395 -19.67 1.34 -5.63
C GLY A 395 -20.50 2.44 -4.98
N GLY A 396 -19.96 3.09 -3.95
CA GLY A 396 -20.45 4.40 -3.56
C GLY A 396 -20.28 5.35 -4.75
N ALA A 397 -21.33 6.08 -5.11
CA ALA A 397 -21.25 7.07 -6.16
C ALA A 397 -20.11 8.06 -5.84
N LEU A 398 -19.27 8.33 -6.83
CA LEU A 398 -18.33 9.45 -6.76
C LEU A 398 -19.14 10.73 -6.60
N GLN A 399 -18.95 11.44 -5.52
CA GLN A 399 -19.52 12.75 -5.31
C GLN A 399 -18.52 13.82 -5.73
N PHE A 400 -19.02 14.74 -6.55
CA PHE A 400 -18.25 15.88 -7.02
C PHE A 400 -18.76 17.16 -6.35
N GLY A 401 -17.86 18.05 -6.06
CA GLY A 401 -18.16 19.34 -5.48
C GLY A 401 -17.18 19.70 -4.38
N TRP A 402 -17.29 20.92 -3.84
CA TRP A 402 -16.47 21.37 -2.74
C TRP A 402 -16.77 20.55 -1.49
N LEU A 403 -15.82 19.73 -1.04
CA LEU A 403 -16.01 18.81 0.09
C LEU A 403 -16.20 19.58 1.40
N GLY A 404 -17.06 19.03 2.30
CA GLY A 404 -17.33 19.61 3.60
C GLY A 404 -16.07 19.71 4.46
N GLU A 405 -15.26 18.67 4.47
CA GLU A 405 -13.99 18.59 5.19
C GLU A 405 -12.98 19.63 4.68
N ALA A 406 -12.95 19.90 3.39
CA ALA A 406 -12.11 20.93 2.78
C ALA A 406 -12.61 22.36 3.07
N ARG A 407 -13.93 22.55 3.29
CA ARG A 407 -14.51 23.84 3.66
C ARG A 407 -14.11 24.29 5.06
N ASN A 408 -13.86 23.34 5.96
CA ASN A 408 -13.51 23.60 7.36
C ASN A 408 -12.06 24.05 7.55
N GLY A 409 -11.49 24.80 6.63
CA GLY A 409 -10.16 25.38 6.71
C GLY A 409 -9.22 24.87 5.61
N PRO A 410 -9.56 25.12 4.34
CA PRO A 410 -8.82 24.58 3.20
C PRO A 410 -7.34 24.99 3.20
N VAL A 411 -7.07 26.23 3.59
CA VAL A 411 -5.71 26.77 3.67
C VAL A 411 -4.93 26.12 4.81
N TRP A 412 -5.56 25.90 5.97
CA TRP A 412 -4.91 25.25 7.10
C TRP A 412 -4.57 23.79 6.81
N THR A 413 -5.46 23.05 6.15
CA THR A 413 -5.18 21.67 5.71
C THR A 413 -3.93 21.65 4.82
N LEU A 414 -3.84 22.54 3.83
CA LEU A 414 -2.66 22.64 2.98
C LEU A 414 -1.40 23.01 3.76
N LEU A 415 -1.48 23.99 4.66
CA LEU A 415 -0.31 24.47 5.41
C LEU A 415 0.17 23.46 6.45
N LEU A 416 -0.74 22.75 7.13
CA LEU A 416 -0.36 21.74 8.12
C LEU A 416 0.05 20.43 7.47
N SER A 417 -0.78 19.89 6.59
CA SER A 417 -0.56 18.53 6.10
C SER A 417 0.39 18.43 4.89
N LEU A 418 0.59 19.53 4.13
CA LEU A 418 1.49 19.57 2.97
C LEU A 418 2.43 20.77 2.97
N GLY A 419 2.31 21.70 3.93
CA GLY A 419 2.91 23.03 3.88
C GLY A 419 4.38 23.08 3.49
N PRO A 420 5.29 22.39 4.17
CA PRO A 420 6.71 22.42 3.84
C PRO A 420 6.99 22.00 2.40
N VAL A 421 6.41 20.88 1.98
CA VAL A 421 6.59 20.31 0.62
C VAL A 421 5.82 21.14 -0.41
N LEU A 422 4.60 21.59 -0.08
CA LEU A 422 3.78 22.41 -0.98
C LEU A 422 4.49 23.71 -1.35
N VAL A 423 5.00 24.44 -0.37
CA VAL A 423 5.71 25.72 -0.62
C VAL A 423 6.96 25.49 -1.45
N ALA A 424 7.75 24.46 -1.12
CA ALA A 424 8.95 24.12 -1.86
C ALA A 424 8.65 23.68 -3.32
N ALA A 425 7.59 22.91 -3.54
CA ALA A 425 7.16 22.49 -4.87
C ALA A 425 6.63 23.66 -5.69
N LEU A 426 5.86 24.58 -5.09
CA LEU A 426 5.39 25.79 -5.78
C LEU A 426 6.53 26.72 -6.19
N VAL A 427 7.50 26.96 -5.30
CA VAL A 427 8.71 27.72 -5.64
C VAL A 427 9.49 27.04 -6.75
N GLY A 428 9.60 25.71 -6.72
CA GLY A 428 10.25 24.94 -7.77
C GLY A 428 9.53 25.03 -9.11
N LEU A 429 8.20 24.96 -9.10
CA LEU A 429 7.39 25.11 -10.31
C LEU A 429 7.57 26.51 -10.90
N LEU A 430 7.48 27.57 -10.09
CA LEU A 430 7.69 28.95 -10.55
C LEU A 430 9.08 29.18 -11.11
N ALA A 431 10.11 28.56 -10.54
CA ALA A 431 11.49 28.63 -11.00
C ALA A 431 11.71 28.00 -12.40
N CYS A 432 10.80 27.12 -12.84
CA CYS A 432 10.87 26.41 -14.12
C CYS A 432 9.89 26.93 -15.16
N LEU A 433 9.18 28.00 -14.89
CA LEU A 433 8.13 28.58 -15.77
C LEU A 433 8.58 29.42 -16.95
N PRO A 434 9.81 29.73 -17.29
CA PRO A 434 10.09 29.99 -18.71
C PRO A 434 10.44 28.64 -19.37
N PRO A 435 9.74 28.29 -20.45
CA PRO A 435 9.70 26.90 -20.89
C PRO A 435 10.76 26.61 -21.93
N GLU A 436 11.88 26.09 -21.55
CA GLU A 436 12.66 25.27 -22.45
C GLU A 436 12.34 23.79 -22.17
N GLY A 437 11.27 23.29 -22.81
CA GLY A 437 10.88 21.88 -22.83
C GLY A 437 9.73 21.47 -21.89
N ASN A 438 9.11 20.30 -22.17
CA ASN A 438 7.95 19.72 -21.45
C ASN A 438 8.29 19.05 -20.12
N ARG A 439 9.51 19.18 -19.61
CA ARG A 439 10.00 18.36 -18.48
C ARG A 439 9.17 18.44 -17.20
N PRO A 440 8.72 19.61 -16.72
CA PRO A 440 7.91 19.67 -15.52
C PRO A 440 6.41 19.38 -15.73
N LEU A 441 5.95 19.11 -16.97
CA LEU A 441 4.53 18.94 -17.29
C LEU A 441 3.89 17.79 -16.49
N ALA A 442 4.47 16.59 -16.54
CA ALA A 442 3.90 15.43 -15.87
C ALA A 442 3.84 15.60 -14.34
N PRO A 443 4.91 16.04 -13.64
CA PRO A 443 4.80 16.27 -12.19
C PRO A 443 3.86 17.44 -11.85
N ALA A 444 3.78 18.49 -12.66
CA ALA A 444 2.83 19.58 -12.42
C ALA A 444 1.37 19.12 -12.58
N LEU A 445 1.06 18.33 -13.63
CA LEU A 445 -0.26 17.74 -13.82
C LEU A 445 -0.60 16.77 -12.68
N LEU A 446 0.35 15.92 -12.28
CA LEU A 446 0.12 14.97 -11.18
C LEU A 446 -0.17 15.69 -9.85
N ALA A 447 0.59 16.73 -9.53
CA ALA A 447 0.37 17.59 -8.37
C ALA A 447 -1.00 18.29 -8.43
N PHE A 448 -1.33 18.87 -9.58
CA PHE A 448 -2.59 19.59 -9.79
C PHE A 448 -3.81 18.67 -9.70
N VAL A 449 -3.78 17.52 -10.36
CA VAL A 449 -4.86 16.52 -10.29
C VAL A 449 -5.01 16.00 -8.86
N GLY A 450 -3.90 15.74 -8.15
CA GLY A 450 -3.94 15.35 -6.74
C GLY A 450 -4.67 16.39 -5.88
N LEU A 451 -4.34 17.67 -6.02
CA LEU A 451 -5.01 18.76 -5.28
C LEU A 451 -6.49 18.89 -5.66
N LEU A 452 -6.84 18.79 -6.94
CA LEU A 452 -8.25 18.81 -7.37
C LEU A 452 -9.06 17.67 -6.76
N LEU A 453 -8.53 16.44 -6.84
CA LEU A 453 -9.22 15.27 -6.27
C LEU A 453 -9.41 15.42 -4.77
N MET A 454 -8.40 15.92 -4.06
CA MET A 454 -8.44 16.12 -2.63
C MET A 454 -9.57 17.05 -2.17
N TYR A 455 -9.85 18.11 -2.94
CA TYR A 455 -10.85 19.10 -2.57
C TYR A 455 -12.24 18.87 -3.17
N PHE A 456 -12.33 18.19 -4.31
CA PHE A 456 -13.56 18.16 -5.11
C PHE A 456 -14.13 16.77 -5.35
N VAL A 457 -13.47 15.70 -4.87
CA VAL A 457 -13.95 14.33 -5.10
C VAL A 457 -13.96 13.55 -3.79
N ARG A 458 -15.07 12.86 -3.51
CA ARG A 458 -15.18 11.89 -2.42
C ARG A 458 -15.94 10.65 -2.87
N LEU A 459 -15.78 9.57 -2.11
CA LEU A 459 -16.65 8.40 -2.19
C LEU A 459 -17.71 8.50 -1.08
N ASP A 460 -18.95 8.10 -1.37
CA ASP A 460 -20.02 8.08 -0.36
C ASP A 460 -19.69 7.17 0.81
N VAL A 461 -18.99 6.07 0.53
CA VAL A 461 -18.70 4.99 1.47
C VAL A 461 -17.60 5.39 2.47
N ASP A 462 -16.57 6.11 2.01
CA ASP A 462 -15.48 6.57 2.87
C ASP A 462 -15.05 7.99 2.47
N ARG A 463 -15.50 8.96 3.26
CA ARG A 463 -15.26 10.38 3.01
C ARG A 463 -13.77 10.76 2.99
N ALA A 464 -12.96 10.12 3.81
CA ALA A 464 -11.53 10.39 3.92
C ALA A 464 -10.69 9.71 2.84
N TRP A 465 -11.20 8.64 2.22
CA TRP A 465 -10.41 7.71 1.40
C TRP A 465 -9.79 8.35 0.15
N VAL A 466 -10.54 9.17 -0.59
CA VAL A 466 -10.00 9.91 -1.74
C VAL A 466 -9.02 11.00 -1.28
N GLY A 467 -9.36 11.73 -0.22
CA GLY A 467 -8.59 12.89 0.24
C GLY A 467 -7.15 12.57 0.59
N PHE A 468 -6.91 11.61 1.47
CA PHE A 468 -5.54 11.31 1.89
C PHE A 468 -4.69 10.67 0.79
N ARG A 469 -5.29 9.85 -0.10
CA ARG A 469 -4.58 9.28 -1.25
C ARG A 469 -4.25 10.33 -2.29
N ALA A 470 -5.14 11.27 -2.52
CA ALA A 470 -4.91 12.40 -3.41
C ALA A 470 -3.78 13.31 -2.90
N GLY A 471 -3.69 13.51 -1.58
CA GLY A 471 -2.55 14.19 -0.94
C GLY A 471 -1.24 13.44 -1.14
N GLN A 472 -1.23 12.11 -1.05
CA GLN A 472 -0.04 11.30 -1.35
C GLN A 472 0.37 11.40 -2.83
N ILE A 473 -0.59 11.50 -3.76
CA ILE A 473 -0.30 11.75 -5.18
C ILE A 473 0.45 13.07 -5.37
N PHE A 474 0.05 14.13 -4.63
CA PHE A 474 0.82 15.36 -4.61
C PHE A 474 2.24 15.15 -4.08
N LEU A 475 2.39 14.40 -2.97
CA LEU A 475 3.69 14.14 -2.35
C LEU A 475 4.66 13.37 -3.25
N VAL A 476 4.18 12.46 -4.10
CA VAL A 476 5.06 11.75 -5.06
C VAL A 476 5.44 12.59 -6.29
N ALA A 477 4.65 13.63 -6.60
CA ALA A 477 4.95 14.59 -7.66
C ALA A 477 5.97 15.66 -7.21
N ALA A 478 5.88 16.09 -5.97
CA ALA A 478 6.61 17.20 -5.40
C ALA A 478 8.15 17.09 -5.53
N PRO A 479 8.80 15.93 -5.36
CA PRO A 479 10.25 15.80 -5.51
C PRO A 479 10.81 16.33 -6.84
N ALA A 480 10.10 16.09 -7.93
CA ALA A 480 10.51 16.60 -9.24
C ALA A 480 10.44 18.12 -9.33
N LEU A 481 9.38 18.71 -8.77
CA LEU A 481 9.19 20.16 -8.74
C LEU A 481 10.23 20.85 -7.83
N ILE A 482 10.47 20.28 -6.64
CA ILE A 482 11.51 20.76 -5.71
C ILE A 482 12.89 20.70 -6.36
N ALA A 483 13.20 19.59 -7.04
CA ALA A 483 14.47 19.44 -7.75
C ALA A 483 14.64 20.48 -8.86
N CYS A 484 13.57 20.88 -9.55
CA CYS A 484 13.58 21.99 -10.51
C CYS A 484 14.06 23.29 -9.85
N GLY A 485 13.47 23.68 -8.72
CA GLY A 485 13.85 24.89 -8.01
C GLY A 485 15.29 24.87 -7.51
N LEU A 486 15.70 23.74 -6.89
CA LEU A 486 17.09 23.56 -6.41
C LEU A 486 18.12 23.55 -7.54
N SER A 487 17.69 23.27 -8.77
CA SER A 487 18.52 23.24 -9.97
C SER A 487 18.48 24.54 -10.78
N ALA A 488 17.60 25.47 -10.42
CA ALA A 488 17.46 26.76 -11.09
C ALA A 488 18.73 27.63 -10.98
N ALA A 489 18.79 28.72 -11.74
CA ALA A 489 19.91 29.67 -11.70
C ALA A 489 19.57 30.87 -10.79
N GLY A 490 20.61 31.56 -10.33
CA GLY A 490 20.51 32.87 -9.69
C GLY A 490 19.68 32.90 -8.42
N THR A 491 18.78 33.87 -8.33
CA THR A 491 17.95 34.12 -7.14
C THR A 491 17.00 32.96 -6.85
N TRP A 492 16.40 32.33 -7.84
CA TRP A 492 15.48 31.20 -7.68
C TRP A 492 16.12 30.02 -6.95
N ARG A 493 17.38 29.71 -7.26
CA ARG A 493 18.12 28.66 -6.55
C ARG A 493 18.30 28.99 -5.07
N ARG A 494 18.66 30.25 -4.75
CA ARG A 494 18.86 30.67 -3.35
C ARG A 494 17.55 30.59 -2.57
N VAL A 495 16.44 31.07 -3.16
CA VAL A 495 15.10 31.00 -2.57
C VAL A 495 14.71 29.54 -2.36
N SER A 496 14.89 28.67 -3.37
CA SER A 496 14.56 27.24 -3.26
C SER A 496 15.36 26.54 -2.16
N ILE A 497 16.65 26.85 -2.02
CA ILE A 497 17.49 26.30 -0.93
C ILE A 497 16.97 26.78 0.43
N ALA A 498 16.71 28.08 0.58
CA ALA A 498 16.21 28.64 1.86
C ALA A 498 14.86 28.02 2.24
N VAL A 499 13.94 27.91 1.29
CA VAL A 499 12.62 27.28 1.50
C VAL A 499 12.77 25.80 1.85
N ALA A 500 13.67 25.06 1.18
CA ALA A 500 13.91 23.66 1.47
C ALA A 500 14.49 23.47 2.88
N ILE A 501 15.44 24.31 3.32
CA ILE A 501 16.01 24.23 4.68
C ILE A 501 14.95 24.53 5.74
N VAL A 502 14.20 25.64 5.58
CA VAL A 502 13.14 26.01 6.51
C VAL A 502 12.03 24.95 6.52
N GLY A 503 11.63 24.48 5.33
CA GLY A 503 10.64 23.42 5.20
C GLY A 503 11.08 22.11 5.85
N ALA A 504 12.37 21.74 5.72
CA ALA A 504 12.92 20.57 6.38
C ALA A 504 12.89 20.72 7.92
N ALA A 505 13.24 21.87 8.44
CA ALA A 505 13.20 22.15 9.88
C ALA A 505 11.78 22.08 10.46
N ILE A 506 10.78 22.60 9.72
CA ILE A 506 9.37 22.59 10.14
C ILE A 506 8.76 21.21 9.99
N GLY A 507 9.10 20.48 8.93
CA GLY A 507 8.44 19.20 8.58
C GLY A 507 9.06 17.98 9.27
N ALA A 508 10.36 17.96 9.52
CA ALA A 508 11.05 16.80 10.11
C ALA A 508 10.44 16.33 11.45
N PRO A 509 9.98 17.19 12.36
CA PRO A 509 9.34 16.76 13.60
C PRO A 509 8.16 15.80 13.37
N THR A 510 7.38 15.98 12.30
CA THR A 510 6.24 15.10 11.99
C THR A 510 6.69 13.66 11.77
N THR A 511 7.65 13.45 10.87
CA THR A 511 8.15 12.10 10.56
C THR A 511 8.90 11.48 11.73
N ILE A 512 9.66 12.28 12.49
CA ILE A 512 10.36 11.81 13.69
C ILE A 512 9.37 11.29 14.74
N ILE A 513 8.32 12.08 15.03
CA ILE A 513 7.27 11.70 15.99
C ILE A 513 6.52 10.47 15.48
N ASP A 514 6.13 10.45 14.22
CA ASP A 514 5.35 9.36 13.64
C ASP A 514 6.15 8.04 13.63
N THR A 515 7.41 8.09 13.21
CA THR A 515 8.31 6.92 13.22
C THR A 515 8.59 6.41 14.63
N TYR A 516 8.79 7.34 15.58
CA TYR A 516 8.99 6.99 16.99
C TYR A 516 7.72 6.31 17.53
N ASN A 517 6.55 6.90 17.33
CA ASN A 517 5.29 6.36 17.82
C ASN A 517 4.93 5.02 17.13
N ALA A 518 5.25 4.85 15.85
CA ALA A 518 4.97 3.62 15.12
C ALA A 518 5.72 2.40 15.69
N GLN A 519 6.90 2.60 16.29
CA GLN A 519 7.69 1.52 16.90
C GLN A 519 7.53 1.42 18.42
N ASP A 520 6.82 2.36 19.08
CA ASP A 520 6.69 2.39 20.54
C ASP A 520 5.63 1.38 21.02
N ILE A 521 6.04 0.13 21.14
CA ILE A 521 5.24 -0.96 21.72
C ILE A 521 5.25 -0.99 23.25
N THR A 522 5.93 -0.04 23.91
CA THR A 522 6.04 0.02 25.38
C THR A 522 5.04 1.00 25.99
N ASN A 523 4.22 1.62 25.19
CA ASN A 523 3.19 2.56 25.66
C ASN A 523 1.87 1.83 25.95
N PHE A 524 1.66 1.47 27.21
CA PHE A 524 0.41 0.82 27.68
C PHE A 524 -0.67 1.80 28.14
N ALA A 525 -0.49 3.09 27.94
CA ALA A 525 -1.52 4.09 28.27
C ALA A 525 -2.78 3.88 27.40
N GLN A 526 -3.91 4.28 27.95
CA GLN A 526 -5.20 4.24 27.24
C GLN A 526 -5.40 5.51 26.41
N SER A 527 -5.88 5.33 25.20
CA SER A 527 -6.43 6.41 24.37
C SER A 527 -7.96 6.38 24.40
N PRO A 528 -8.65 7.41 23.90
CA PRO A 528 -10.11 7.36 23.73
C PRO A 528 -10.61 6.18 22.87
N ASN A 529 -9.76 5.65 22.00
CA ASN A 529 -10.08 4.57 21.06
C ASN A 529 -9.51 3.19 21.49
N GLY A 530 -8.97 3.06 22.70
CA GLY A 530 -8.37 1.82 23.20
C GLY A 530 -6.90 2.01 23.62
N PRO A 531 -6.19 0.92 23.97
CA PRO A 531 -4.80 0.98 24.39
C PRO A 531 -3.89 1.38 23.22
N TRP A 532 -2.80 2.10 23.52
CA TRP A 532 -1.78 2.42 22.51
C TRP A 532 -0.97 1.18 22.09
N THR A 533 -0.86 0.18 22.97
CA THR A 533 -0.21 -1.10 22.67
C THR A 533 -1.20 -2.24 22.91
N VAL A 534 -1.46 -3.00 21.87
CA VAL A 534 -2.25 -4.26 21.93
C VAL A 534 -1.31 -5.39 22.32
N THR A 535 -1.71 -6.15 23.32
CA THR A 535 -0.98 -7.32 23.80
C THR A 535 -1.73 -8.59 23.40
N VAL A 536 -1.04 -9.50 22.73
CA VAL A 536 -1.48 -10.88 22.51
C VAL A 536 -0.70 -11.75 23.49
N THR A 537 -1.39 -12.31 24.48
CA THR A 537 -0.73 -13.08 25.54
C THR A 537 -0.11 -14.38 25.01
N ALA A 538 0.85 -14.92 25.74
CA ALA A 538 1.47 -16.20 25.40
C ALA A 538 0.42 -17.33 25.33
N GLU A 539 -0.57 -17.28 26.21
CA GLU A 539 -1.69 -18.23 26.27
C GLU A 539 -2.63 -18.07 25.07
N GLU A 540 -2.95 -16.83 24.68
CA GLU A 540 -3.71 -16.56 23.45
C GLU A 540 -2.96 -17.08 22.21
N GLN A 541 -1.64 -16.87 22.14
CA GLN A 541 -0.82 -17.39 21.05
C GLN A 541 -0.84 -18.91 20.96
N GLN A 542 -0.75 -19.62 22.10
CA GLN A 542 -0.86 -21.08 22.13
C GLN A 542 -2.19 -21.56 21.54
N GLY A 543 -3.30 -20.90 21.90
CA GLY A 543 -4.62 -21.20 21.34
C GLY A 543 -4.72 -20.93 19.85
N LEU A 544 -4.19 -19.79 19.40
CA LEU A 544 -4.15 -19.39 17.97
C LEU A 544 -3.28 -20.35 17.15
N ASP A 545 -2.12 -20.75 17.70
CA ASP A 545 -1.23 -21.71 17.07
C ASP A 545 -1.85 -23.11 16.99
N TRP A 546 -2.59 -23.52 18.03
CA TRP A 546 -3.35 -24.76 18.04
C TRP A 546 -4.41 -24.75 16.93
N LEU A 547 -5.20 -23.68 16.83
CA LEU A 547 -6.18 -23.53 15.74
C LEU A 547 -5.52 -23.65 14.37
N ARG A 548 -4.39 -23.00 14.17
CA ARG A 548 -3.67 -23.01 12.89
C ARG A 548 -3.20 -24.41 12.52
N ARG A 549 -2.76 -25.26 13.48
CA ARG A 549 -2.19 -26.57 13.21
C ARG A 549 -3.24 -27.68 13.19
N GLU A 550 -4.19 -27.62 14.11
CA GLU A 550 -5.07 -28.76 14.41
C GLU A 550 -6.46 -28.65 13.77
N THR A 551 -6.78 -27.53 13.11
CA THR A 551 -8.10 -27.38 12.47
C THR A 551 -7.97 -27.28 10.94
N PRO A 552 -9.03 -27.63 10.16
CA PRO A 552 -9.05 -27.45 8.73
C PRO A 552 -8.78 -25.98 8.32
N ALA A 553 -8.08 -25.76 7.19
CA ALA A 553 -7.72 -24.41 6.75
C ALA A 553 -8.93 -23.52 6.42
N ASP A 554 -10.05 -24.12 6.07
CA ASP A 554 -11.33 -23.47 5.75
C ASP A 554 -12.29 -23.38 6.92
N ALA A 555 -11.92 -23.90 8.09
CA ALA A 555 -12.74 -23.85 9.30
C ALA A 555 -13.16 -22.43 9.66
N ILE A 556 -14.40 -22.29 10.13
CA ILE A 556 -14.93 -21.04 10.67
C ILE A 556 -14.82 -21.08 12.18
N VAL A 557 -13.97 -20.21 12.72
CA VAL A 557 -13.70 -20.07 14.14
C VAL A 557 -14.25 -18.73 14.62
N GLN A 558 -15.04 -18.74 15.68
CA GLN A 558 -15.69 -17.52 16.15
C GLN A 558 -15.19 -17.08 17.52
N MET A 559 -14.80 -15.82 17.63
CA MET A 559 -14.67 -15.02 18.86
C MET A 559 -15.67 -13.87 18.81
N ASP A 560 -16.00 -13.25 19.94
CA ASP A 560 -16.94 -12.13 19.92
C ASP A 560 -16.30 -10.88 19.29
N PRO A 561 -16.84 -10.39 18.14
CA PRO A 561 -16.31 -9.19 17.51
C PRO A 561 -16.69 -7.90 18.22
N LEU A 562 -17.81 -7.87 18.96
CA LEU A 562 -18.36 -6.67 19.60
C LEU A 562 -17.69 -6.38 20.94
N ALA A 563 -17.43 -7.41 21.75
CA ALA A 563 -16.78 -7.25 23.05
C ALA A 563 -15.33 -6.73 22.90
N ARG A 564 -14.72 -6.91 21.72
CA ARG A 564 -13.36 -6.48 21.42
C ARG A 564 -13.28 -5.12 20.70
N GLU A 565 -14.39 -4.47 20.47
CA GLU A 565 -14.51 -3.27 19.62
C GLU A 565 -13.51 -2.15 19.94
N ARG A 566 -13.17 -2.00 21.23
CA ARG A 566 -12.29 -0.93 21.71
C ARG A 566 -10.88 -1.38 22.08
N SER A 567 -10.60 -2.67 22.08
CA SER A 567 -9.35 -3.20 22.60
C SER A 567 -8.43 -3.78 21.55
N THR A 568 -8.98 -4.44 20.54
CA THR A 568 -8.18 -5.08 19.49
C THR A 568 -9.04 -5.51 18.31
N TRP A 569 -8.39 -6.09 17.30
CA TRP A 569 -9.01 -6.74 16.16
C TRP A 569 -9.44 -8.16 16.50
N SER A 570 -10.25 -8.75 15.62
CA SER A 570 -10.47 -10.18 15.64
C SER A 570 -9.19 -10.89 15.19
N LEU A 571 -8.45 -11.49 16.11
CA LEU A 571 -7.10 -12.02 15.88
C LEU A 571 -7.08 -13.36 15.12
N ILE A 572 -8.20 -14.10 15.10
CA ILE A 572 -8.28 -15.42 14.48
C ILE A 572 -7.89 -15.39 12.99
N PRO A 573 -8.41 -14.48 12.14
CA PRO A 573 -8.04 -14.49 10.72
C PRO A 573 -6.55 -14.22 10.46
N SER A 574 -5.95 -13.36 11.27
CA SER A 574 -4.53 -12.98 11.11
C SER A 574 -3.62 -14.07 11.66
N LEU A 575 -3.75 -14.41 12.93
CA LEU A 575 -2.77 -15.23 13.64
C LEU A 575 -3.08 -16.73 13.56
N ALA A 576 -4.37 -17.12 13.59
CA ALA A 576 -4.76 -18.52 13.40
C ALA A 576 -5.07 -18.87 11.94
N GLN A 577 -5.17 -17.89 11.02
CA GLN A 577 -5.41 -18.09 9.60
C GLN A 577 -6.73 -18.83 9.29
N ARG A 578 -7.71 -18.66 10.16
CA ARG A 578 -9.05 -19.23 10.03
C ARG A 578 -10.05 -18.13 9.75
N ARG A 579 -11.18 -18.50 9.12
CA ARG A 579 -12.24 -17.54 8.82
C ARG A 579 -13.12 -17.33 10.05
N MET A 580 -13.84 -16.22 10.07
CA MET A 580 -14.89 -15.93 11.05
C MET A 580 -16.24 -15.78 10.34
N ALA A 581 -17.32 -16.13 11.03
CA ALA A 581 -18.69 -15.87 10.56
C ALA A 581 -19.04 -14.39 10.64
N ALA A 582 -18.51 -13.69 11.67
CA ALA A 582 -18.52 -12.24 11.82
C ALA A 582 -17.28 -11.81 12.62
N GLY A 583 -16.49 -10.89 12.07
CA GLY A 583 -15.26 -10.39 12.68
C GLY A 583 -14.97 -8.95 12.28
N ARG A 584 -13.95 -8.34 12.90
CA ARG A 584 -13.42 -7.02 12.57
C ARG A 584 -11.97 -7.14 12.15
N PRO A 585 -11.47 -6.27 11.26
CA PRO A 585 -12.02 -5.00 10.80
C PRO A 585 -13.04 -5.13 9.67
N ILE A 586 -14.04 -4.28 9.71
CA ILE A 586 -15.11 -4.22 8.70
C ILE A 586 -14.61 -3.52 7.42
N SER A 587 -13.58 -2.69 7.52
CA SER A 587 -13.02 -1.92 6.38
C SER A 587 -12.69 -2.77 5.16
N LEU A 588 -12.44 -4.09 5.38
CA LEU A 588 -12.24 -5.06 4.32
C LEU A 588 -13.48 -5.50 3.58
N LEU A 589 -14.62 -5.16 4.08
CA LEU A 589 -15.87 -5.61 3.49
C LEU A 589 -16.28 -4.73 2.29
N GLY A 590 -15.46 -3.72 1.95
CA GLY A 590 -15.78 -2.75 0.88
C GLY A 590 -17.04 -1.95 1.19
N GLY A 591 -17.59 -2.16 2.34
CA GLY A 591 -18.85 -1.61 2.80
C GLY A 591 -18.67 -0.99 4.17
N THR A 592 -19.43 -0.11 4.40
CA THR A 592 -19.67 0.76 5.51
C THR A 592 -19.67 0.04 6.86
N GLN A 593 -19.29 0.76 7.89
CA GLN A 593 -19.62 0.46 9.29
C GLN A 593 -21.13 0.22 9.50
N ASN A 594 -21.95 0.44 8.47
CA ASN A 594 -23.40 0.27 8.42
C ASN A 594 -23.84 -0.96 7.61
N ASP A 595 -22.96 -1.94 7.37
CA ASP A 595 -23.38 -3.20 6.74
C ASP A 595 -24.38 -3.92 7.66
N SER A 596 -25.65 -3.91 7.26
CA SER A 596 -26.76 -4.49 8.02
C SER A 596 -26.55 -5.99 8.28
N GLU A 597 -25.98 -6.70 7.33
CA GLU A 597 -25.70 -8.13 7.46
C GLU A 597 -24.61 -8.40 8.48
N TYR A 598 -23.53 -7.61 8.49
CA TYR A 598 -22.52 -7.71 9.53
C TYR A 598 -23.10 -7.43 10.91
N GLY A 599 -23.94 -6.39 11.03
CA GLY A 599 -24.62 -6.04 12.27
C GLY A 599 -25.51 -7.17 12.78
N GLU A 600 -26.32 -7.76 11.90
CA GLU A 600 -27.18 -8.90 12.23
C GLU A 600 -26.38 -10.12 12.69
N ARG A 601 -25.32 -10.49 11.93
CA ARG A 601 -24.48 -11.64 12.28
C ARG A 601 -23.75 -11.43 13.59
N SER A 602 -23.21 -10.24 13.83
CA SER A 602 -22.53 -9.89 15.08
C SER A 602 -23.49 -9.95 16.28
N ALA A 603 -24.74 -9.49 16.10
CA ALA A 603 -25.77 -9.59 17.13
C ALA A 603 -26.12 -11.05 17.44
N ARG A 604 -26.21 -11.91 16.42
CA ARG A 604 -26.43 -13.37 16.62
C ARG A 604 -25.26 -14.03 17.34
N VAL A 605 -24.01 -13.68 17.00
CA VAL A 605 -22.81 -14.15 17.73
C VAL A 605 -22.88 -13.73 19.20
N LYS A 606 -23.22 -12.46 19.47
CA LYS A 606 -23.42 -11.97 20.82
C LYS A 606 -24.48 -12.80 21.59
N THR A 607 -25.62 -13.06 20.96
CA THR A 607 -26.68 -13.89 21.54
C THR A 607 -26.20 -15.30 21.82
N MET A 608 -25.42 -15.91 20.92
CA MET A 608 -24.82 -17.23 21.12
C MET A 608 -23.95 -17.28 22.38
N TYR A 609 -23.15 -16.27 22.65
CA TYR A 609 -22.34 -16.21 23.87
C TYR A 609 -23.17 -15.91 25.11
N ALA A 610 -24.12 -15.00 25.02
CA ALA A 610 -24.87 -14.49 26.17
C ALA A 610 -25.95 -15.47 26.71
N THR A 611 -26.60 -16.24 25.84
CA THR A 611 -27.64 -17.17 26.28
C THR A 611 -27.09 -18.25 27.19
N PRO A 612 -27.78 -18.62 28.30
CA PRO A 612 -27.43 -19.80 29.10
C PRO A 612 -27.91 -21.12 28.46
N ASP A 613 -28.80 -21.05 27.47
CA ASP A 613 -29.35 -22.22 26.78
C ASP A 613 -28.34 -22.78 25.75
N ALA A 614 -27.88 -24.00 25.99
CA ALA A 614 -26.93 -24.69 25.13
C ALA A 614 -27.52 -25.04 23.75
N GLN A 615 -28.81 -25.38 23.67
CA GLN A 615 -29.49 -25.68 22.41
C GLN A 615 -29.57 -24.42 21.53
N ALA A 616 -30.05 -23.31 22.08
CA ALA A 616 -30.17 -22.05 21.36
C ALA A 616 -28.79 -21.53 20.87
N ALA A 617 -27.74 -21.69 21.66
CA ALA A 617 -26.38 -21.36 21.29
C ALA A 617 -25.86 -22.24 20.13
N TRP A 618 -26.14 -23.57 20.24
CA TRP A 618 -25.76 -24.53 19.20
C TRP A 618 -26.48 -24.26 17.86
N ASP A 619 -27.81 -24.04 17.91
CA ASP A 619 -28.60 -23.69 16.72
C ASP A 619 -28.04 -22.42 16.01
N THR A 620 -27.67 -21.43 16.82
CA THR A 620 -27.05 -20.20 16.29
C THR A 620 -25.70 -20.49 15.66
N ALA A 621 -24.84 -21.26 16.30
CA ALA A 621 -23.54 -21.64 15.77
C ALA A 621 -23.67 -22.41 14.46
N ARG A 622 -24.59 -23.39 14.38
CA ARG A 622 -24.87 -24.18 13.18
C ARG A 622 -25.41 -23.29 12.03
N ALA A 623 -26.34 -22.38 12.33
CA ALA A 623 -26.91 -21.46 11.35
C ALA A 623 -25.87 -20.47 10.79
N LEU A 624 -24.87 -20.12 11.57
CA LEU A 624 -23.73 -19.29 11.14
C LEU A 624 -22.58 -20.13 10.56
N ARG A 625 -22.69 -21.46 10.51
CA ARG A 625 -21.66 -22.42 10.07
C ARG A 625 -20.35 -22.31 10.86
N ILE A 626 -20.44 -22.04 12.16
CA ILE A 626 -19.30 -21.97 13.06
C ILE A 626 -18.87 -23.41 13.40
N ASP A 627 -17.59 -23.72 13.15
CA ASP A 627 -17.00 -25.03 13.45
C ASP A 627 -16.38 -25.05 14.85
N TYR A 628 -15.78 -23.89 15.26
CA TYR A 628 -15.12 -23.77 16.55
C TYR A 628 -15.47 -22.45 17.23
N ILE A 629 -15.58 -22.47 18.54
CA ILE A 629 -15.86 -21.32 19.38
C ILE A 629 -14.64 -21.05 20.25
N TRP A 630 -14.12 -19.81 20.17
CA TRP A 630 -13.05 -19.30 21.01
C TRP A 630 -13.64 -18.60 22.22
N ILE A 631 -13.09 -18.86 23.40
CA ILE A 631 -13.46 -18.21 24.65
C ILE A 631 -12.18 -17.84 25.39
N ASP A 632 -11.97 -16.55 25.65
CA ASP A 632 -10.92 -16.06 26.54
C ASP A 632 -11.49 -15.16 27.65
N ARG A 633 -10.62 -14.37 28.28
CA ARG A 633 -11.01 -13.40 29.31
C ARG A 633 -12.07 -12.39 28.84
N THR A 634 -12.09 -12.05 27.54
CA THR A 634 -13.04 -11.08 26.99
C THR A 634 -14.46 -11.62 26.98
N GLU A 635 -14.67 -12.82 26.43
CA GLU A 635 -15.97 -13.46 26.42
C GLU A 635 -16.43 -13.83 27.84
N ARG A 636 -15.52 -14.33 28.70
CA ARG A 636 -15.85 -14.62 30.10
C ARG A 636 -16.28 -13.38 30.88
N GLY A 637 -15.61 -12.25 30.63
CA GLY A 637 -15.97 -10.96 31.27
C GLY A 637 -17.27 -10.38 30.75
N ALA A 638 -17.51 -10.47 29.44
CA ALA A 638 -18.68 -9.90 28.78
C ALA A 638 -19.97 -10.73 29.01
N TYR A 639 -19.85 -12.06 29.13
CA TYR A 639 -21.00 -13.00 29.18
C TYR A 639 -20.88 -14.05 30.26
N PRO A 640 -20.66 -13.69 31.55
CA PRO A 640 -20.37 -14.65 32.59
C PRO A 640 -21.49 -15.71 32.78
N SER A 641 -22.76 -15.32 32.64
CA SER A 641 -23.91 -16.24 32.78
C SER A 641 -24.04 -17.22 31.59
N GLY A 642 -23.47 -16.91 30.45
CA GLY A 642 -23.57 -17.76 29.26
C GLY A 642 -22.43 -18.79 29.14
N MET A 643 -21.37 -18.70 29.96
CA MET A 643 -20.17 -19.51 29.73
C MET A 643 -20.34 -20.99 30.14
N ALA A 644 -21.08 -21.24 31.19
CA ALA A 644 -21.23 -22.60 31.77
C ALA A 644 -21.76 -23.61 30.75
N LYS A 645 -22.60 -23.22 29.80
CA LYS A 645 -23.19 -24.13 28.81
C LYS A 645 -22.15 -24.87 27.96
N PHE A 646 -21.02 -24.22 27.67
CA PHE A 646 -19.97 -24.78 26.80
C PHE A 646 -19.24 -25.95 27.47
N ASP A 647 -19.11 -25.91 28.81
CA ASP A 647 -18.54 -27.00 29.58
C ASP A 647 -19.61 -28.07 29.98
N ALA A 648 -20.88 -27.66 30.18
CA ALA A 648 -21.94 -28.52 30.61
C ALA A 648 -22.48 -29.46 29.52
N ASP A 649 -22.40 -29.06 28.24
CA ASP A 649 -22.94 -29.83 27.12
C ASP A 649 -21.86 -30.28 26.13
N ALA A 650 -21.08 -31.27 26.54
CA ALA A 650 -20.05 -31.87 25.68
C ALA A 650 -20.61 -32.57 24.42
N GLY A 651 -21.91 -32.89 24.40
CA GLY A 651 -22.61 -33.43 23.24
C GLY A 651 -22.66 -32.42 22.07
N ARG A 652 -22.85 -31.14 22.36
CA ARG A 652 -22.91 -30.04 21.39
C ARG A 652 -21.59 -29.29 21.26
N PHE A 653 -20.84 -29.12 22.35
CA PHE A 653 -19.61 -28.36 22.45
C PHE A 653 -18.47 -29.20 23.02
N ALA A 654 -17.68 -29.83 22.17
CA ALA A 654 -16.54 -30.61 22.61
C ALA A 654 -15.35 -29.71 22.92
N SER A 655 -14.87 -29.69 24.16
CA SER A 655 -13.63 -28.99 24.51
C SER A 655 -12.45 -29.67 23.79
N VAL A 656 -11.75 -28.94 22.94
CA VAL A 656 -10.64 -29.47 22.13
C VAL A 656 -9.29 -28.86 22.49
N PHE A 657 -9.31 -27.66 23.12
CA PHE A 657 -8.11 -27.01 23.64
C PHE A 657 -8.47 -26.23 24.90
N ARG A 658 -7.58 -26.24 25.89
CA ARG A 658 -7.71 -25.42 27.09
C ARG A 658 -6.34 -25.15 27.70
N ASN A 659 -6.10 -23.90 28.06
CA ASN A 659 -5.03 -23.47 28.95
C ASN A 659 -5.56 -22.48 29.99
N ASN A 660 -4.71 -21.72 30.67
CA ASN A 660 -5.14 -20.82 31.75
C ASN A 660 -6.06 -19.68 31.29
N GLU A 661 -5.95 -19.20 30.04
CA GLU A 661 -6.72 -18.06 29.54
C GLU A 661 -7.73 -18.45 28.45
N VAL A 662 -7.43 -19.46 27.65
CA VAL A 662 -8.19 -19.78 26.45
C VAL A 662 -8.84 -21.15 26.53
N SER A 663 -10.09 -21.23 26.10
CA SER A 663 -10.79 -22.48 25.83
C SER A 663 -11.34 -22.48 24.41
N ILE A 664 -11.17 -23.58 23.68
CA ILE A 664 -11.68 -23.74 22.31
C ILE A 664 -12.61 -24.97 22.30
N TYR A 665 -13.81 -24.76 21.78
CA TYR A 665 -14.83 -25.80 21.68
C TYR A 665 -15.15 -26.08 20.21
N ARG A 666 -15.18 -27.34 19.84
CA ARG A 666 -15.70 -27.78 18.55
C ARG A 666 -17.22 -27.90 18.61
N VAL A 667 -17.91 -27.30 17.65
CA VAL A 667 -19.36 -27.44 17.45
C VAL A 667 -19.62 -28.78 16.76
N ARG A 668 -20.45 -29.65 17.36
CA ARG A 668 -20.77 -30.98 16.84
C ARG A 668 -22.05 -31.02 16.03
#